data_0246fb35580a97425fb9c9a8082f62cd
#
_entry.id   0246fb35580a97425fb9c9a8082f62cd
#
_cell.length_a   1.000
_cell.length_b   1.000
_cell.length_c   1.000
_cell.angle_alpha   90.00
_cell.angle_beta   90.00
_cell.angle_gamma   90.00
#
_symmetry.space_group_name_H-M   'P 1'
#
loop_
_entity.id
_entity.type
_entity.pdbx_description
1 polymer ?
#
loop_
_entity_poly.entity_id
_entity_poly.type
_entity_poly.pdbx_seq_one_letter_code
_entity_poly.pdbx_strand_id
1 'polypeptide(L)'
;MNTIKKDRLIILTAVFAILLVVYLVFLYKLQIIEGESYYKESRNQQVTTSTVVAARGNILDRYGRVIVSNKSSYDLTINESELFPSDDSVDSNATILKLVKLIREYGEDYIDELPITTEPPFEYTEISDTDKARLQAYMKTNKVDENATAVELLSSMRTRYKIDSNYSAEEARIIAGIRYAVNVRYLINTSDYVLVQDADMKLISIIRENNMLGVNVKESFIRGYNTTYAAHILGYVGLMNDAEYEKYAELGYSGDAKVGKSGVEYAFEKYLHGTNGTVQVTSAADGTIISKTYTTEPKPGNNVYLTIDIALQEATERALATTVNALRAERGYDITEDLLGDDDKKDEEATPTPTPTPSQTPDGQDDEEKIDDEITGAGAVVVDVKTGEPLAIASWPTYNTSTMLENYSKLLTAKYSPLFNRALQGTYAPGSTFKPCTAIAGLTEKTISTSTRIKCTGVYTKYAAQGYAPQCWIYASHLTHGSDNVTEALRDSCNIFFYTVGNNLGIDKLEKYARQFGLGESTGIEIYEETGNMSNRANHYEYAGTEWVVGDTLQAAIGQADSIFTPLQLAEYCAAIANNGQRHSASILKEARSYDYSEKIVQRTEEVLSTVKTEDYNWNAVHKGMELVAKHPDGSAYATFYNYGASTVACKTGTAQKGENITNDGIFICFAPVEDPEIAIAVVIERGQSGSRCAPVARSILETYFSIKSASDVTETEGSLLK
;
A
#
# COMPACT_ATOMS: atom_id res chain seq x y z
N MET A 1 -30.52 -62.62 62.65
CA MET A 1 -30.12 -61.47 61.83
C MET A 1 -28.62 -61.39 61.53
N ASN A 2 -27.74 -62.13 62.23
CA ASN A 2 -26.28 -62.09 62.02
C ASN A 2 -25.73 -62.98 60.88
N THR A 3 -26.46 -64.08 60.53
CA THR A 3 -26.02 -64.97 59.43
C THR A 3 -26.19 -64.37 58.07
N ILE A 4 -27.27 -63.67 57.81
CA ILE A 4 -27.53 -63.02 56.51
C ILE A 4 -26.49 -61.93 56.19
N LYS A 5 -25.89 -61.27 57.17
CA LYS A 5 -24.80 -60.32 56.99
C LYS A 5 -23.47 -60.99 56.64
N LYS A 6 -23.19 -62.16 57.19
CA LYS A 6 -21.97 -62.91 56.87
C LYS A 6 -21.99 -63.50 55.47
N ASP A 7 -23.13 -64.03 55.03
CA ASP A 7 -23.27 -64.56 53.68
C ASP A 7 -23.17 -63.53 52.61
N ARG A 8 -23.75 -62.33 52.84
CA ARG A 8 -23.61 -61.20 51.95
C ARG A 8 -22.15 -60.67 51.87
N LEU A 9 -21.43 -60.71 53.00
CA LEU A 9 -20.03 -60.30 53.02
C LEU A 9 -19.16 -61.32 52.24
N ILE A 10 -19.43 -62.63 52.41
CA ILE A 10 -18.75 -63.69 51.67
C ILE A 10 -19.01 -63.56 50.16
N ILE A 11 -20.25 -63.35 49.76
CA ILE A 11 -20.62 -63.13 48.34
C ILE A 11 -19.88 -61.91 47.80
N LEU A 12 -19.86 -60.78 48.54
CA LEU A 12 -19.19 -59.53 48.12
C LEU A 12 -17.68 -59.78 47.98
N THR A 13 -17.07 -60.50 48.94
CA THR A 13 -15.63 -60.84 48.88
C THR A 13 -15.31 -61.78 47.70
N ALA A 14 -16.18 -62.73 47.42
CA ALA A 14 -16.05 -63.65 46.26
C ALA A 14 -16.15 -62.87 44.92
N VAL A 15 -17.11 -61.95 44.78
CA VAL A 15 -17.24 -61.10 43.62
C VAL A 15 -16.01 -60.20 43.42
N PHE A 16 -15.50 -59.61 44.53
CA PHE A 16 -14.27 -58.83 44.50
C PHE A 16 -13.03 -59.67 44.13
N ALA A 17 -12.93 -60.89 44.62
CA ALA A 17 -11.86 -61.85 44.28
C ALA A 17 -11.91 -62.24 42.80
N ILE A 18 -13.10 -62.46 42.25
CA ILE A 18 -13.29 -62.80 40.82
C ILE A 18 -12.90 -61.57 39.95
N LEU A 19 -13.34 -60.37 40.32
CA LEU A 19 -12.95 -59.15 39.63
C LEU A 19 -11.43 -58.92 39.65
N LEU A 20 -10.79 -59.20 40.77
CA LEU A 20 -9.34 -59.09 40.93
C LEU A 20 -8.61 -60.11 40.04
N VAL A 21 -9.08 -61.34 39.98
CA VAL A 21 -8.53 -62.38 39.08
C VAL A 21 -8.69 -61.94 37.59
N VAL A 22 -9.85 -61.48 37.22
CA VAL A 22 -10.09 -60.95 35.84
C VAL A 22 -9.14 -59.77 35.54
N TYR A 23 -8.98 -58.85 36.47
CA TYR A 23 -8.06 -57.75 36.33
C TYR A 23 -6.58 -58.22 36.20
N LEU A 24 -6.16 -59.18 37.02
CA LEU A 24 -4.81 -59.76 36.91
C LEU A 24 -4.59 -60.51 35.59
N VAL A 25 -5.57 -61.23 35.09
CA VAL A 25 -5.50 -61.86 33.79
C VAL A 25 -5.41 -60.83 32.66
N PHE A 26 -6.18 -59.75 32.78
CA PHE A 26 -6.08 -58.65 31.82
C PHE A 26 -4.73 -57.94 31.85
N LEU A 27 -4.20 -57.67 33.06
CA LEU A 27 -2.86 -57.13 33.26
C LEU A 27 -1.76 -58.07 32.74
N TYR A 28 -1.86 -59.35 32.99
CA TYR A 28 -0.92 -60.34 32.47
C TYR A 28 -0.93 -60.38 30.94
N LYS A 29 -2.14 -60.34 30.32
CA LYS A 29 -2.28 -60.28 28.89
C LYS A 29 -1.64 -59.01 28.32
N LEU A 30 -1.93 -57.83 28.90
CA LEU A 30 -1.44 -56.55 28.44
C LEU A 30 0.09 -56.39 28.65
N GLN A 31 0.66 -56.84 29.79
CA GLN A 31 2.05 -56.61 30.11
C GLN A 31 2.98 -57.74 29.64
N ILE A 32 2.54 -58.95 29.58
CA ILE A 32 3.42 -60.09 29.28
C ILE A 32 3.17 -60.66 27.87
N ILE A 33 1.91 -60.83 27.47
CA ILE A 33 1.61 -61.38 26.14
C ILE A 33 1.71 -60.32 25.03
N GLU A 34 1.13 -59.16 25.27
CA GLU A 34 1.08 -58.06 24.29
C GLU A 34 2.11 -56.98 24.57
N GLY A 35 2.83 -57.01 25.71
CA GLY A 35 3.76 -55.99 26.14
C GLY A 35 4.92 -55.75 25.17
N GLU A 36 5.40 -56.82 24.49
CA GLU A 36 6.47 -56.68 23.48
C GLU A 36 5.95 -56.03 22.19
N SER A 37 4.69 -56.26 21.81
CA SER A 37 4.09 -55.61 20.66
C SER A 37 3.83 -54.12 20.95
N TYR A 38 3.30 -53.77 22.12
CA TYR A 38 3.12 -52.40 22.55
C TYR A 38 4.45 -51.67 22.74
N TYR A 39 5.46 -52.37 23.22
CA TYR A 39 6.83 -51.82 23.35
C TYR A 39 7.46 -51.54 21.97
N LYS A 40 7.25 -52.42 20.98
CA LYS A 40 7.70 -52.20 19.59
C LYS A 40 6.87 -51.10 18.91
N GLU A 41 5.57 -51.03 19.09
CA GLU A 41 4.73 -49.93 18.62
C GLU A 41 5.16 -48.58 19.24
N SER A 42 5.39 -48.56 20.55
CA SER A 42 5.87 -47.35 21.24
C SER A 42 7.24 -46.87 20.75
N ARG A 43 8.13 -47.81 20.39
CA ARG A 43 9.45 -47.46 19.85
C ARG A 43 9.44 -46.96 18.41
N ASN A 44 8.41 -47.33 17.66
CA ASN A 44 8.21 -46.92 16.26
C ASN A 44 7.39 -45.62 16.14
N GLN A 45 7.02 -45.00 17.26
CA GLN A 45 6.35 -43.71 17.23
C GLN A 45 7.37 -42.61 16.94
N GLN A 46 7.09 -41.82 15.91
CA GLN A 46 7.84 -40.60 15.62
C GLN A 46 7.15 -39.42 16.29
N VAL A 47 7.91 -38.63 17.03
CA VAL A 47 7.44 -37.39 17.63
C VAL A 47 8.07 -36.23 16.86
N THR A 48 7.25 -35.52 16.10
CA THR A 48 7.68 -34.34 15.36
C THR A 48 7.09 -33.09 15.98
N THR A 49 7.86 -32.01 16.01
CA THR A 49 7.38 -30.70 16.42
C THR A 49 7.16 -29.86 15.16
N SER A 50 5.96 -29.35 14.99
CA SER A 50 5.58 -28.53 13.84
C SER A 50 5.13 -27.14 14.29
N THR A 51 5.47 -26.13 13.52
CA THR A 51 4.98 -24.76 13.74
C THR A 51 3.54 -24.63 13.27
N VAL A 52 2.71 -23.98 14.07
CA VAL A 52 1.36 -23.58 13.70
C VAL A 52 1.33 -22.07 13.46
N VAL A 53 1.06 -21.70 12.23
CA VAL A 53 1.06 -20.29 11.84
C VAL A 53 -0.09 -19.57 12.53
N ALA A 54 0.20 -18.40 13.12
CA ALA A 54 -0.83 -17.53 13.68
C ALA A 54 -1.47 -16.67 12.59
N ALA A 55 -2.77 -16.45 12.68
CA ALA A 55 -3.46 -15.51 11.82
C ALA A 55 -2.94 -14.07 12.06
N ARG A 56 -2.80 -13.31 11.00
CA ARG A 56 -2.45 -11.88 11.06
C ARG A 56 -3.66 -11.08 11.55
N GLY A 57 -3.47 -9.94 12.24
CA GLY A 57 -4.55 -9.07 12.66
C GLY A 57 -5.34 -8.51 11.46
N ASN A 58 -6.61 -8.20 11.67
CA ASN A 58 -7.43 -7.53 10.67
C ASN A 58 -7.09 -6.05 10.57
N ILE A 59 -7.32 -5.45 9.38
CA ILE A 59 -7.29 -4.02 9.19
C ILE A 59 -8.75 -3.55 9.00
N LEU A 60 -9.15 -2.56 9.78
CA LEU A 60 -10.50 -2.03 9.79
C LEU A 60 -10.45 -0.54 9.47
N ASP A 61 -11.54 -0.03 8.92
CA ASP A 61 -11.71 1.40 8.75
C ASP A 61 -12.07 2.10 10.06
N ARG A 62 -12.26 3.42 10.02
CA ARG A 62 -12.56 4.22 11.23
C ARG A 62 -13.83 3.82 11.97
N TYR A 63 -14.76 3.15 11.32
CA TYR A 63 -16.05 2.69 11.88
C TYR A 63 -16.06 1.19 12.22
N GLY A 64 -14.93 0.49 12.04
CA GLY A 64 -14.82 -0.94 12.34
C GLY A 64 -15.26 -1.86 11.22
N ARG A 65 -15.44 -1.37 9.98
CA ARG A 65 -15.67 -2.22 8.82
C ARG A 65 -14.36 -2.90 8.44
N VAL A 66 -14.37 -4.23 8.34
CA VAL A 66 -13.16 -5.00 8.02
C VAL A 66 -12.83 -4.84 6.55
N ILE A 67 -11.70 -4.19 6.26
CA ILE A 67 -11.20 -3.93 4.90
C ILE A 67 -10.12 -4.91 4.47
N VAL A 68 -9.34 -5.45 5.43
CA VAL A 68 -8.40 -6.55 5.17
C VAL A 68 -8.56 -7.59 6.26
N SER A 69 -8.73 -8.86 5.85
CA SER A 69 -8.92 -10.00 6.75
C SER A 69 -7.98 -11.15 6.38
N ASN A 70 -8.18 -12.28 7.02
CA ASN A 70 -7.52 -13.53 6.66
C ASN A 70 -8.57 -14.56 6.22
N LYS A 71 -8.29 -15.23 5.12
CA LYS A 71 -9.02 -16.41 4.66
C LYS A 71 -8.23 -17.63 5.07
N SER A 72 -8.87 -18.60 5.73
CA SER A 72 -8.26 -19.89 5.99
C SER A 72 -7.92 -20.59 4.68
N SER A 73 -6.74 -21.16 4.62
CA SER A 73 -6.16 -21.80 3.47
C SER A 73 -5.41 -23.04 3.89
N TYR A 74 -5.01 -23.87 2.94
CA TYR A 74 -4.18 -25.02 3.16
C TYR A 74 -3.04 -25.04 2.16
N ASP A 75 -1.83 -25.26 2.67
CA ASP A 75 -0.63 -25.39 1.85
C ASP A 75 -0.22 -26.87 1.79
N LEU A 76 0.19 -27.33 0.60
CA LEU A 76 0.87 -28.62 0.45
C LEU A 76 2.36 -28.41 0.68
N THR A 77 2.92 -29.13 1.65
CA THR A 77 4.34 -29.01 1.99
C THR A 77 5.05 -30.36 1.85
N ILE A 78 6.35 -30.31 1.58
CA ILE A 78 7.21 -31.48 1.52
C ILE A 78 8.04 -31.58 2.79
N ASN A 79 7.94 -32.72 3.46
CA ASN A 79 8.84 -33.10 4.56
C ASN A 79 10.04 -33.86 3.97
N GLU A 80 11.23 -33.28 4.09
CA GLU A 80 12.46 -33.84 3.52
C GLU A 80 12.77 -35.24 4.04
N SER A 81 12.70 -35.43 5.36
CA SER A 81 13.11 -36.68 6.02
C SER A 81 12.20 -37.88 5.65
N GLU A 82 10.94 -37.59 5.34
CA GLU A 82 9.96 -38.63 4.96
C GLU A 82 9.98 -38.93 3.46
N LEU A 83 10.11 -37.88 2.60
CA LEU A 83 10.11 -38.07 1.16
C LEU A 83 11.48 -38.57 0.65
N PHE A 84 12.57 -38.22 1.31
CA PHE A 84 13.95 -38.58 0.92
C PHE A 84 14.68 -39.39 2.02
N PRO A 85 14.16 -40.56 2.41
CA PRO A 85 14.79 -41.37 3.44
C PRO A 85 16.19 -41.85 2.99
N SER A 86 17.10 -41.96 3.95
CA SER A 86 18.51 -42.33 3.68
C SER A 86 18.68 -43.78 3.25
N ASP A 87 17.69 -44.63 3.48
CA ASP A 87 17.69 -46.08 3.18
C ASP A 87 17.11 -46.46 1.79
N ASP A 88 16.85 -45.44 0.94
CA ASP A 88 16.23 -45.61 -0.38
C ASP A 88 14.89 -46.41 -0.34
N SER A 89 14.19 -46.42 0.79
CA SER A 89 12.92 -47.19 0.98
C SER A 89 11.75 -46.61 0.15
N VAL A 90 11.88 -45.36 -0.32
CA VAL A 90 10.88 -44.67 -1.13
C VAL A 90 11.48 -44.31 -2.49
N ASP A 91 10.76 -44.59 -3.56
CA ASP A 91 11.11 -43.99 -4.88
C ASP A 91 10.64 -42.56 -4.93
N SER A 92 11.47 -41.69 -4.35
CA SER A 92 11.20 -40.25 -4.19
C SER A 92 11.00 -39.56 -5.55
N ASN A 93 11.75 -39.95 -6.58
CA ASN A 93 11.68 -39.32 -7.91
C ASN A 93 10.36 -39.64 -8.62
N ALA A 94 9.90 -40.90 -8.54
CA ALA A 94 8.58 -41.28 -9.04
C ALA A 94 7.45 -40.62 -8.25
N THR A 95 7.60 -40.48 -6.92
CA THR A 95 6.63 -39.82 -6.04
C THR A 95 6.48 -38.33 -6.41
N ILE A 96 7.60 -37.61 -6.64
CA ILE A 96 7.59 -36.22 -7.09
C ILE A 96 6.81 -36.05 -8.40
N LEU A 97 7.11 -36.89 -9.41
CA LEU A 97 6.43 -36.78 -10.70
C LEU A 97 4.94 -37.12 -10.61
N LYS A 98 4.58 -38.13 -9.81
CA LYS A 98 3.18 -38.46 -9.57
C LYS A 98 2.47 -37.27 -8.89
N LEU A 99 3.11 -36.64 -7.93
CA LEU A 99 2.58 -35.49 -7.20
C LEU A 99 2.35 -34.29 -8.14
N VAL A 100 3.36 -33.90 -8.92
CA VAL A 100 3.24 -32.78 -9.88
C VAL A 100 2.19 -33.06 -10.95
N LYS A 101 2.08 -34.32 -11.40
CA LYS A 101 1.04 -34.69 -12.36
C LYS A 101 -0.35 -34.56 -11.77
N LEU A 102 -0.57 -34.96 -10.51
CA LEU A 102 -1.84 -34.77 -9.81
C LEU A 102 -2.16 -33.27 -9.63
N ILE A 103 -1.19 -32.46 -9.21
CA ILE A 103 -1.37 -31.01 -9.04
C ILE A 103 -1.87 -30.38 -10.37
N ARG A 104 -1.21 -30.68 -11.48
CA ARG A 104 -1.59 -30.16 -12.81
C ARG A 104 -2.92 -30.71 -13.34
N GLU A 105 -3.25 -31.98 -13.03
CA GLU A 105 -4.53 -32.60 -13.40
C GLU A 105 -5.72 -31.89 -12.73
N TYR A 106 -5.50 -31.32 -11.54
CA TYR A 106 -6.53 -30.56 -10.81
C TYR A 106 -6.48 -29.05 -11.09
N GLY A 107 -5.72 -28.63 -12.09
CA GLY A 107 -5.69 -27.26 -12.58
C GLY A 107 -4.85 -26.30 -11.73
N GLU A 108 -3.98 -26.83 -10.87
CA GLU A 108 -3.03 -26.06 -10.06
C GLU A 108 -1.61 -26.27 -10.58
N ASP A 109 -0.69 -25.41 -10.15
CA ASP A 109 0.73 -25.59 -10.43
C ASP A 109 1.55 -25.54 -9.13
N TYR A 110 2.77 -26.06 -9.18
CA TYR A 110 3.64 -26.07 -8.02
C TYR A 110 4.63 -24.89 -8.06
N ILE A 111 5.08 -24.46 -6.89
CA ILE A 111 6.07 -23.39 -6.74
C ILE A 111 7.45 -23.94 -7.15
N ASP A 112 8.01 -23.41 -8.23
CA ASP A 112 9.35 -23.78 -8.72
C ASP A 112 10.37 -22.71 -8.36
N GLU A 113 11.34 -23.06 -7.54
CA GLU A 113 12.39 -22.14 -7.07
C GLU A 113 13.72 -22.32 -7.81
N LEU A 114 13.84 -23.29 -8.73
CA LEU A 114 15.07 -23.47 -9.50
C LEU A 114 15.09 -22.48 -10.67
N PRO A 115 16.04 -21.53 -10.73
CA PRO A 115 16.07 -20.47 -11.73
C PRO A 115 16.61 -20.96 -13.07
N ILE A 116 15.97 -21.95 -13.65
CA ILE A 116 16.24 -22.49 -14.97
C ILE A 116 14.91 -22.70 -15.67
N THR A 117 14.81 -22.43 -16.96
CA THR A 117 13.61 -22.67 -17.75
C THR A 117 13.05 -24.09 -17.55
N THR A 118 11.74 -24.24 -17.56
CA THR A 118 11.05 -25.52 -17.34
C THR A 118 11.13 -26.45 -18.55
N GLU A 119 11.31 -25.89 -19.75
CA GLU A 119 11.38 -26.56 -21.04
C GLU A 119 12.70 -26.26 -21.75
N PRO A 120 13.20 -27.17 -22.60
CA PRO A 120 14.37 -26.90 -23.44
C PRO A 120 14.14 -25.77 -24.48
N PRO A 121 15.15 -24.93 -24.76
CA PRO A 121 16.51 -24.97 -24.22
C PRO A 121 16.56 -24.52 -22.76
N PHE A 122 17.34 -25.26 -21.95
CA PHE A 122 17.50 -24.93 -20.54
C PHE A 122 18.49 -23.76 -20.38
N GLU A 123 17.98 -22.65 -19.92
CA GLU A 123 18.72 -21.40 -19.67
C GLU A 123 18.41 -20.86 -18.28
N TYR A 124 19.33 -20.08 -17.72
CA TYR A 124 19.04 -19.37 -16.47
C TYR A 124 17.99 -18.29 -16.71
N THR A 125 17.03 -18.21 -15.81
CA THR A 125 16.03 -17.13 -15.81
C THR A 125 16.55 -15.92 -15.06
N GLU A 126 15.95 -14.74 -15.27
CA GLU A 126 16.22 -13.57 -14.43
C GLU A 126 15.74 -13.84 -12.99
N ILE A 127 16.61 -13.59 -12.03
CA ILE A 127 16.34 -13.83 -10.61
C ILE A 127 16.84 -12.68 -9.75
N SER A 128 16.27 -12.57 -8.55
CA SER A 128 16.70 -11.61 -7.53
C SER A 128 18.15 -11.89 -7.08
N ASP A 129 18.83 -10.86 -6.55
CA ASP A 129 20.16 -11.03 -5.98
C ASP A 129 20.19 -12.07 -4.85
N THR A 130 19.10 -12.15 -4.06
CA THR A 130 18.92 -13.15 -3.00
C THR A 130 18.88 -14.57 -3.56
N ASP A 131 18.09 -14.81 -4.61
CA ASP A 131 17.99 -16.13 -5.22
C ASP A 131 19.29 -16.52 -5.94
N LYS A 132 19.98 -15.54 -6.50
CA LYS A 132 21.31 -15.73 -7.07
C LYS A 132 22.32 -16.16 -6.01
N ALA A 133 22.30 -15.52 -4.84
CA ALA A 133 23.14 -15.89 -3.70
C ALA A 133 22.81 -17.31 -3.19
N ARG A 134 21.52 -17.67 -3.13
CA ARG A 134 21.06 -19.03 -2.77
C ARG A 134 21.56 -20.08 -3.78
N LEU A 135 21.45 -19.79 -5.07
CA LEU A 135 21.94 -20.67 -6.13
C LEU A 135 23.45 -20.88 -6.00
N GLN A 136 24.22 -19.80 -5.81
CA GLN A 136 25.67 -19.87 -5.61
C GLN A 136 26.06 -20.68 -4.38
N ALA A 137 25.34 -20.49 -3.27
CA ALA A 137 25.53 -21.27 -2.03
C ALA A 137 25.25 -22.76 -2.28
N TYR A 138 24.19 -23.07 -3.03
CA TYR A 138 23.87 -24.45 -3.44
C TYR A 138 24.99 -25.05 -4.31
N MET A 139 25.45 -24.34 -5.33
CA MET A 139 26.51 -24.79 -6.24
C MET A 139 27.81 -25.05 -5.46
N LYS A 140 28.22 -24.12 -4.61
CA LYS A 140 29.40 -24.24 -3.75
C LYS A 140 29.31 -25.45 -2.81
N THR A 141 28.18 -25.63 -2.13
CA THR A 141 27.96 -26.76 -1.19
C THR A 141 28.02 -28.11 -1.93
N ASN A 142 27.51 -28.15 -3.15
CA ASN A 142 27.44 -29.34 -3.98
C ASN A 142 28.65 -29.50 -4.91
N LYS A 143 29.67 -28.66 -4.79
CA LYS A 143 30.93 -28.70 -5.57
C LYS A 143 30.69 -28.60 -7.09
N VAL A 144 29.70 -27.81 -7.50
CA VAL A 144 29.46 -27.42 -8.90
C VAL A 144 30.23 -26.14 -9.17
N ASP A 145 30.75 -26.00 -10.38
CA ASP A 145 31.44 -24.77 -10.82
C ASP A 145 30.48 -23.59 -10.79
N GLU A 146 30.88 -22.47 -10.19
CA GLU A 146 30.07 -21.26 -10.08
C GLU A 146 29.70 -20.65 -11.44
N ASN A 147 30.46 -20.99 -12.50
CA ASN A 147 30.22 -20.57 -13.88
C ASN A 147 29.55 -21.65 -14.73
N ALA A 148 29.08 -22.75 -14.13
CA ALA A 148 28.42 -23.81 -14.88
C ALA A 148 27.18 -23.29 -15.61
N THR A 149 26.97 -23.73 -16.83
CA THR A 149 25.75 -23.48 -17.59
C THR A 149 24.55 -24.18 -16.94
N ALA A 150 23.34 -23.74 -17.26
CA ALA A 150 22.11 -24.37 -16.75
C ALA A 150 22.07 -25.89 -17.08
N VAL A 151 22.54 -26.28 -18.26
CA VAL A 151 22.61 -27.69 -18.66
C VAL A 151 23.62 -28.49 -17.83
N GLU A 152 24.79 -27.92 -17.55
CA GLU A 152 25.81 -28.55 -16.68
C GLU A 152 25.32 -28.69 -15.25
N LEU A 153 24.66 -27.68 -14.71
CA LEU A 153 24.05 -27.73 -13.40
C LEU A 153 22.97 -28.83 -13.31
N LEU A 154 22.04 -28.90 -14.29
CA LEU A 154 21.04 -29.95 -14.35
C LEU A 154 21.66 -31.35 -14.49
N SER A 155 22.75 -31.50 -15.24
CA SER A 155 23.48 -32.78 -15.37
C SER A 155 24.09 -33.19 -14.02
N SER A 156 24.68 -32.25 -13.28
CA SER A 156 25.18 -32.48 -11.93
C SER A 156 24.06 -32.88 -10.96
N MET A 157 22.92 -32.18 -11.00
CA MET A 157 21.73 -32.50 -10.20
C MET A 157 21.19 -33.88 -10.56
N ARG A 158 21.14 -34.25 -11.84
CA ARG A 158 20.67 -35.56 -12.29
C ARG A 158 21.51 -36.69 -11.65
N THR A 159 22.82 -36.51 -11.64
CA THR A 159 23.76 -37.48 -11.03
C THR A 159 23.58 -37.52 -9.51
N ARG A 160 23.52 -36.35 -8.86
CA ARG A 160 23.39 -36.24 -7.41
C ARG A 160 22.10 -36.87 -6.87
N TYR A 161 21.00 -36.59 -7.53
CA TYR A 161 19.66 -37.03 -7.11
C TYR A 161 19.26 -38.38 -7.69
N LYS A 162 20.21 -39.10 -8.32
CA LYS A 162 19.99 -40.43 -8.93
C LYS A 162 18.77 -40.42 -9.88
N ILE A 163 18.61 -39.35 -10.69
CA ILE A 163 17.50 -39.24 -11.63
C ILE A 163 17.78 -40.16 -12.81
N ASP A 164 16.90 -41.17 -13.01
CA ASP A 164 17.08 -42.20 -14.03
C ASP A 164 17.13 -41.60 -15.45
N SER A 165 17.90 -42.22 -16.33
CA SER A 165 18.03 -41.81 -17.74
C SER A 165 16.74 -42.00 -18.54
N ASN A 166 15.80 -42.81 -18.06
CA ASN A 166 14.51 -43.04 -18.70
C ASN A 166 13.54 -41.86 -18.56
N TYR A 167 13.77 -40.95 -17.59
CA TYR A 167 12.97 -39.73 -17.47
C TYR A 167 13.31 -38.75 -18.58
N SER A 168 12.28 -38.10 -19.15
CA SER A 168 12.46 -37.04 -20.14
C SER A 168 13.30 -35.88 -19.59
N ALA A 169 13.75 -34.97 -20.43
CA ALA A 169 14.50 -33.79 -20.00
C ALA A 169 13.64 -32.90 -19.06
N GLU A 170 12.37 -32.72 -19.38
CA GLU A 170 11.40 -31.96 -18.59
C GLU A 170 11.11 -32.64 -17.25
N GLU A 171 10.84 -33.96 -17.24
CA GLU A 171 10.63 -34.70 -15.99
C GLU A 171 11.86 -34.64 -15.09
N ALA A 172 13.04 -34.76 -15.64
CA ALA A 172 14.29 -34.61 -14.90
C ALA A 172 14.46 -33.20 -14.33
N ARG A 173 14.05 -32.17 -15.09
CA ARG A 173 14.05 -30.77 -14.63
C ARG A 173 13.08 -30.55 -13.47
N ILE A 174 11.85 -31.09 -13.55
CA ILE A 174 10.86 -31.03 -12.47
C ILE A 174 11.42 -31.64 -11.19
N ILE A 175 11.96 -32.87 -11.27
CA ILE A 175 12.56 -33.55 -10.12
C ILE A 175 13.71 -32.73 -9.54
N ALA A 176 14.60 -32.22 -10.40
CA ALA A 176 15.75 -31.41 -9.96
C ALA A 176 15.29 -30.12 -9.26
N GLY A 177 14.23 -29.47 -9.74
CA GLY A 177 13.65 -28.26 -9.17
C GLY A 177 13.13 -28.47 -7.74
N ILE A 178 12.30 -29.48 -7.54
CA ILE A 178 11.75 -29.78 -6.23
C ILE A 178 12.85 -30.19 -5.24
N ARG A 179 13.80 -31.04 -5.67
CA ARG A 179 14.92 -31.43 -4.80
C ARG A 179 15.85 -30.26 -4.50
N TYR A 180 16.04 -29.33 -5.43
CA TYR A 180 16.76 -28.06 -5.20
C TYR A 180 16.05 -27.24 -4.13
N ALA A 181 14.75 -26.97 -4.29
CA ALA A 181 13.97 -26.19 -3.36
C ALA A 181 14.02 -26.75 -1.93
N VAL A 182 13.86 -28.06 -1.76
CA VAL A 182 13.99 -28.72 -0.45
C VAL A 182 15.42 -28.59 0.10
N ASN A 183 16.46 -28.78 -0.73
CA ASN A 183 17.85 -28.70 -0.28
C ASN A 183 18.25 -27.28 0.12
N VAL A 184 17.77 -26.27 -0.62
CA VAL A 184 18.02 -24.85 -0.26
C VAL A 184 17.35 -24.52 1.08
N ARG A 185 16.15 -25.02 1.37
CA ARG A 185 15.48 -24.84 2.68
C ARG A 185 16.33 -25.39 3.83
N TYR A 186 16.90 -26.55 3.66
CA TYR A 186 17.83 -27.10 4.65
C TYR A 186 19.06 -26.21 4.87
N LEU A 187 19.66 -25.69 3.79
CA LEU A 187 20.85 -24.84 3.88
C LEU A 187 20.59 -23.51 4.60
N ILE A 188 19.39 -22.97 4.50
CA ILE A 188 19.00 -21.69 5.14
C ILE A 188 18.22 -21.90 6.45
N ASN A 189 18.12 -23.16 6.93
CA ASN A 189 17.43 -23.53 8.18
C ASN A 189 16.02 -22.98 8.30
N THR A 190 15.25 -23.11 7.22
CA THR A 190 13.85 -22.69 7.16
C THR A 190 12.88 -23.87 7.31
N SER A 191 11.58 -23.57 7.35
CA SER A 191 10.51 -24.56 7.43
C SER A 191 10.41 -25.45 6.18
N ASP A 192 9.51 -26.43 6.20
CA ASP A 192 9.25 -27.31 5.07
C ASP A 192 8.95 -26.53 3.77
N TYR A 193 9.37 -27.09 2.65
CA TYR A 193 9.11 -26.50 1.34
C TYR A 193 7.61 -26.50 1.04
N VAL A 194 7.02 -25.33 0.81
CA VAL A 194 5.65 -25.18 0.34
C VAL A 194 5.61 -25.44 -1.15
N LEU A 195 5.01 -26.56 -1.53
CA LEU A 195 4.90 -27.00 -2.91
C LEU A 195 3.72 -26.33 -3.65
N VAL A 196 2.56 -26.26 -2.97
CA VAL A 196 1.36 -25.56 -3.45
C VAL A 196 0.82 -24.70 -2.33
N GLN A 197 0.58 -23.44 -2.62
CA GLN A 197 -0.04 -22.48 -1.71
C GLN A 197 -1.53 -22.35 -2.06
N ASP A 198 -2.40 -22.24 -1.04
CA ASP A 198 -3.87 -22.15 -1.21
C ASP A 198 -4.46 -23.33 -2.00
N ALA A 199 -4.01 -24.53 -1.71
CA ALA A 199 -4.44 -25.73 -2.42
C ALA A 199 -5.97 -25.94 -2.33
N ASP A 200 -6.60 -26.24 -3.45
CA ASP A 200 -8.05 -26.54 -3.51
C ASP A 200 -8.39 -27.80 -2.69
N MET A 201 -9.55 -27.81 -2.06
CA MET A 201 -10.01 -28.93 -1.24
C MET A 201 -10.10 -30.26 -2.00
N LYS A 202 -10.31 -30.21 -3.32
CA LYS A 202 -10.32 -31.43 -4.15
C LYS A 202 -8.92 -32.01 -4.27
N LEU A 203 -7.90 -31.15 -4.53
CA LEU A 203 -6.50 -31.58 -4.57
C LEU A 203 -6.08 -32.16 -3.21
N ILE A 204 -6.42 -31.47 -2.11
CA ILE A 204 -6.14 -31.94 -0.74
C ILE A 204 -6.74 -33.33 -0.50
N SER A 205 -7.99 -33.53 -0.90
CA SER A 205 -8.69 -34.83 -0.72
C SER A 205 -7.98 -35.95 -1.48
N ILE A 206 -7.62 -35.72 -2.73
CA ILE A 206 -6.90 -36.70 -3.57
C ILE A 206 -5.48 -36.97 -3.02
N ILE A 207 -4.76 -35.98 -2.56
CA ILE A 207 -3.45 -36.18 -1.94
C ILE A 207 -3.55 -37.03 -0.69
N ARG A 208 -4.55 -36.78 0.16
CA ARG A 208 -4.83 -37.61 1.37
C ARG A 208 -5.25 -39.04 1.01
N GLU A 209 -6.10 -39.21 0.01
CA GLU A 209 -6.51 -40.53 -0.45
C GLU A 209 -5.36 -41.35 -1.02
N ASN A 210 -4.40 -40.70 -1.71
CA ASN A 210 -3.22 -41.37 -2.25
C ASN A 210 -2.16 -41.68 -1.17
N ASN A 211 -2.33 -41.20 0.05
CA ASN A 211 -1.43 -41.40 1.19
C ASN A 211 0.06 -41.24 0.81
N MET A 212 0.39 -40.12 0.16
CA MET A 212 1.75 -39.86 -0.35
C MET A 212 2.68 -39.56 0.81
N LEU A 213 3.64 -40.44 1.05
CA LEU A 213 4.62 -40.25 2.11
C LEU A 213 5.44 -38.97 1.90
N GLY A 214 5.61 -38.18 2.97
CA GLY A 214 6.37 -36.95 2.96
C GLY A 214 5.66 -35.74 2.33
N VAL A 215 4.37 -35.88 1.96
CA VAL A 215 3.52 -34.78 1.51
C VAL A 215 2.52 -34.43 2.61
N ASN A 216 2.64 -33.26 3.18
CA ASN A 216 1.81 -32.79 4.28
C ASN A 216 0.85 -31.68 3.86
N VAL A 217 -0.33 -31.64 4.49
CA VAL A 217 -1.29 -30.54 4.36
C VAL A 217 -1.21 -29.70 5.63
N LYS A 218 -0.76 -28.46 5.52
CA LYS A 218 -0.68 -27.50 6.63
C LYS A 218 -1.76 -26.45 6.52
N GLU A 219 -2.38 -26.13 7.66
CA GLU A 219 -3.25 -24.95 7.75
C GLU A 219 -2.42 -23.68 7.56
N SER A 220 -2.91 -22.78 6.74
CA SER A 220 -2.30 -21.53 6.38
C SER A 220 -3.35 -20.41 6.31
N PHE A 221 -2.92 -19.19 6.09
CA PHE A 221 -3.79 -18.04 5.93
C PHE A 221 -3.37 -17.22 4.71
N ILE A 222 -4.38 -16.82 3.93
CA ILE A 222 -4.19 -15.87 2.83
C ILE A 222 -4.75 -14.53 3.27
N ARG A 223 -4.04 -13.46 2.89
CA ARG A 223 -4.50 -12.11 3.11
C ARG A 223 -5.64 -11.80 2.14
N GLY A 224 -6.83 -11.52 2.70
CA GLY A 224 -8.03 -11.20 1.95
C GLY A 224 -8.30 -9.70 1.98
N TYR A 225 -8.34 -9.06 0.82
CA TYR A 225 -8.72 -7.66 0.68
C TYR A 225 -10.21 -7.59 0.35
N ASN A 226 -11.00 -7.04 1.28
CA ASN A 226 -12.46 -6.94 1.16
C ASN A 226 -12.90 -5.67 0.42
N THR A 227 -11.95 -4.97 -0.17
CA THR A 227 -12.14 -3.75 -0.96
C THR A 227 -11.16 -3.74 -2.13
N THR A 228 -11.56 -3.10 -3.23
CA THR A 228 -10.67 -2.78 -4.36
C THR A 228 -10.10 -1.36 -4.26
N TYR A 229 -10.49 -0.61 -3.24
CA TYR A 229 -10.05 0.76 -2.98
C TYR A 229 -8.92 0.80 -1.95
N ALA A 230 -8.30 1.96 -1.80
CA ALA A 230 -7.19 2.20 -0.86
C ALA A 230 -5.92 1.37 -1.14
N ALA A 231 -5.70 0.92 -2.37
CA ALA A 231 -4.57 0.06 -2.73
C ALA A 231 -3.22 0.64 -2.32
N HIS A 232 -2.97 1.92 -2.60
CA HIS A 232 -1.72 2.61 -2.25
C HIS A 232 -1.50 2.81 -0.73
N ILE A 233 -2.56 2.65 0.07
CA ILE A 233 -2.52 2.83 1.53
C ILE A 233 -2.35 1.49 2.22
N LEU A 234 -3.16 0.50 1.86
CA LEU A 234 -3.20 -0.80 2.53
C LEU A 234 -1.87 -1.53 2.41
N GLY A 235 -1.25 -1.48 1.23
CA GLY A 235 -0.04 -2.21 0.96
C GLY A 235 -0.30 -3.72 0.82
N TYR A 236 0.78 -4.51 0.91
CA TYR A 236 0.71 -5.97 0.72
C TYR A 236 1.70 -6.69 1.63
N VAL A 237 1.52 -8.01 1.75
CA VAL A 237 2.42 -8.91 2.49
C VAL A 237 3.22 -9.77 1.53
N GLY A 238 4.45 -10.10 1.90
CA GLY A 238 5.35 -10.95 1.11
C GLY A 238 6.41 -11.61 1.98
N LEU A 239 7.17 -12.53 1.40
CA LEU A 239 8.30 -13.16 2.07
C LEU A 239 9.37 -12.12 2.42
N MET A 240 10.07 -12.31 3.53
CA MET A 240 11.18 -11.46 3.94
C MET A 240 12.35 -11.56 2.95
N ASN A 241 13.02 -10.44 2.71
CA ASN A 241 14.36 -10.42 2.15
C ASN A 241 15.41 -10.53 3.29
N ASP A 242 16.70 -10.61 2.93
CA ASP A 242 17.77 -10.81 3.91
C ASP A 242 17.88 -9.67 4.94
N ALA A 243 17.69 -8.41 4.52
CA ALA A 243 17.72 -7.26 5.42
C ALA A 243 16.53 -7.23 6.39
N GLU A 244 15.35 -7.63 5.91
CA GLU A 244 14.16 -7.78 6.75
C GLU A 244 14.32 -8.96 7.72
N TYR A 245 14.94 -10.06 7.27
CA TYR A 245 15.23 -11.19 8.13
C TYR A 245 16.18 -10.81 9.27
N GLU A 246 17.27 -10.09 8.99
CA GLU A 246 18.15 -9.56 10.03
C GLU A 246 17.39 -8.72 11.08
N LYS A 247 16.45 -7.88 10.61
CA LYS A 247 15.62 -7.03 11.47
C LYS A 247 14.63 -7.83 12.33
N TYR A 248 13.99 -8.87 11.78
CA TYR A 248 12.87 -9.56 12.41
C TYR A 248 13.25 -10.88 13.10
N ALA A 249 14.43 -11.47 12.78
CA ALA A 249 14.90 -12.71 13.39
C ALA A 249 15.04 -12.60 14.92
N GLU A 250 15.54 -11.46 15.43
CA GLU A 250 15.62 -11.20 16.87
C GLU A 250 14.26 -11.12 17.56
N LEU A 251 13.19 -10.84 16.80
CA LEU A 251 11.81 -10.82 17.28
C LEU A 251 11.13 -12.19 17.18
N GLY A 252 11.86 -13.22 16.74
CA GLY A 252 11.39 -14.61 16.68
C GLY A 252 10.62 -14.96 15.40
N TYR A 253 10.77 -14.19 14.34
CA TYR A 253 10.18 -14.52 13.04
C TYR A 253 10.94 -15.67 12.39
N SER A 254 10.22 -16.60 11.78
CA SER A 254 10.82 -17.65 10.96
C SER A 254 11.34 -17.10 9.62
N GLY A 255 12.34 -17.73 9.02
CA GLY A 255 12.95 -17.26 7.76
C GLY A 255 11.99 -17.20 6.57
N ASP A 256 10.87 -17.93 6.65
CA ASP A 256 9.79 -17.98 5.67
C ASP A 256 8.55 -17.15 6.07
N ALA A 257 8.66 -16.32 7.11
CA ALA A 257 7.56 -15.49 7.55
C ALA A 257 7.19 -14.46 6.48
N LYS A 258 5.89 -14.27 6.28
CA LYS A 258 5.35 -13.18 5.47
C LYS A 258 5.22 -11.94 6.33
N VAL A 259 5.78 -10.84 5.86
CA VAL A 259 5.75 -9.52 6.53
C VAL A 259 5.11 -8.48 5.63
N GLY A 260 4.66 -7.38 6.20
CA GLY A 260 4.19 -6.23 5.43
C GLY A 260 5.32 -5.61 4.61
N LYS A 261 5.09 -5.38 3.32
CA LYS A 261 6.08 -4.85 2.37
C LYS A 261 5.92 -3.36 2.12
N SER A 262 4.71 -2.86 2.22
CA SER A 262 4.39 -1.44 2.00
C SER A 262 3.15 -1.01 2.77
N GLY A 263 2.87 0.27 2.79
CA GLY A 263 1.65 0.86 3.35
C GLY A 263 1.40 0.48 4.81
N VAL A 264 0.14 0.32 5.14
CA VAL A 264 -0.37 -0.05 6.48
C VAL A 264 0.16 -1.40 6.95
N GLU A 265 0.26 -2.38 6.03
CA GLU A 265 0.80 -3.70 6.33
C GLU A 265 2.24 -3.62 6.86
N TYR A 266 3.08 -2.75 6.27
CA TYR A 266 4.46 -2.52 6.73
C TYR A 266 4.52 -1.66 8.00
N ALA A 267 3.81 -0.54 8.01
CA ALA A 267 3.89 0.43 9.11
C ALA A 267 3.42 -0.16 10.44
N PHE A 268 2.41 -1.03 10.38
CA PHE A 268 1.82 -1.64 11.57
C PHE A 268 2.14 -3.13 11.73
N GLU A 269 3.21 -3.62 11.09
CA GLU A 269 3.70 -4.99 11.21
C GLU A 269 3.73 -5.48 12.66
N LYS A 270 4.25 -4.66 13.58
CA LYS A 270 4.37 -4.98 15.02
C LYS A 270 3.04 -5.26 15.73
N TYR A 271 1.92 -4.77 15.18
CA TYR A 271 0.57 -5.04 15.71
C TYR A 271 -0.08 -6.19 14.94
N LEU A 272 0.05 -6.17 13.61
CA LEU A 272 -0.62 -7.10 12.71
C LEU A 272 -0.04 -8.50 12.77
N HIS A 273 1.26 -8.65 13.00
CA HIS A 273 1.90 -9.96 13.06
C HIS A 273 1.45 -10.74 14.31
N GLY A 274 1.06 -12.01 14.11
CA GLY A 274 0.72 -12.92 15.21
C GLY A 274 1.95 -13.66 15.73
N THR A 275 1.81 -14.30 16.87
CA THR A 275 2.87 -15.18 17.43
C THR A 275 2.52 -16.63 17.11
N ASN A 276 3.39 -17.30 16.34
CA ASN A 276 3.20 -18.69 15.96
C ASN A 276 3.16 -19.62 17.17
N GLY A 277 2.35 -20.66 17.07
CA GLY A 277 2.32 -21.75 18.05
C GLY A 277 3.23 -22.91 17.65
N THR A 278 3.36 -23.85 18.55
CA THR A 278 4.05 -25.12 18.31
C THR A 278 3.14 -26.28 18.68
N VAL A 279 3.11 -27.30 17.83
CA VAL A 279 2.35 -28.52 18.04
C VAL A 279 3.27 -29.72 17.96
N GLN A 280 3.15 -30.61 18.91
CA GLN A 280 3.81 -31.89 18.92
C GLN A 280 2.87 -32.94 18.34
N VAL A 281 3.28 -33.56 17.26
CA VAL A 281 2.54 -34.61 16.55
C VAL A 281 3.26 -35.93 16.80
N THR A 282 2.55 -36.90 17.37
CA THR A 282 3.03 -38.26 17.51
C THR A 282 2.36 -39.11 16.44
N SER A 283 3.15 -39.70 15.56
CA SER A 283 2.68 -40.60 14.50
C SER A 283 3.22 -42.00 14.64
N ALA A 284 2.45 -42.96 14.14
CA ALA A 284 2.88 -44.37 14.00
C ALA A 284 3.89 -44.47 12.83
N ALA A 285 4.54 -45.64 12.73
CA ALA A 285 5.50 -45.93 11.65
C ALA A 285 4.88 -45.86 10.24
N ASP A 286 3.58 -46.01 10.12
CA ASP A 286 2.82 -45.91 8.86
C ASP A 286 2.34 -44.47 8.54
N GLY A 287 2.77 -43.47 9.37
CA GLY A 287 2.36 -42.07 9.21
C GLY A 287 1.03 -41.72 9.86
N THR A 288 0.30 -42.67 10.46
CA THR A 288 -0.96 -42.38 11.12
C THR A 288 -0.78 -41.53 12.36
N ILE A 289 -1.47 -40.41 12.45
CA ILE A 289 -1.40 -39.48 13.61
C ILE A 289 -2.08 -40.15 14.80
N ILE A 290 -1.28 -40.40 15.88
CA ILE A 290 -1.75 -40.96 17.14
C ILE A 290 -2.26 -39.88 18.08
N SER A 291 -1.51 -38.80 18.19
CA SER A 291 -1.87 -37.64 19.02
C SER A 291 -1.31 -36.34 18.47
N LYS A 292 -2.05 -35.26 18.74
CA LYS A 292 -1.65 -33.88 18.42
C LYS A 292 -1.84 -33.03 19.68
N THR A 293 -0.74 -32.47 20.19
CA THR A 293 -0.76 -31.68 21.43
C THR A 293 -0.09 -30.34 21.20
N TYR A 294 -0.79 -29.24 21.44
CA TYR A 294 -0.18 -27.92 21.40
C TYR A 294 0.76 -27.72 22.59
N THR A 295 2.03 -27.47 22.33
CA THR A 295 3.00 -27.06 23.35
C THR A 295 2.96 -25.55 23.57
N THR A 296 2.62 -24.79 22.52
CA THR A 296 2.33 -23.36 22.57
C THR A 296 1.17 -23.09 21.60
N GLU A 297 0.11 -22.45 22.08
CA GLU A 297 -1.01 -22.05 21.21
C GLU A 297 -0.61 -20.83 20.35
N PRO A 298 -0.98 -20.80 19.06
CA PRO A 298 -0.78 -19.63 18.23
C PRO A 298 -1.62 -18.46 18.73
N LYS A 299 -1.04 -17.26 18.75
CA LYS A 299 -1.76 -16.03 19.14
C LYS A 299 -1.91 -15.15 17.90
N PRO A 300 -3.15 -14.91 17.42
CA PRO A 300 -3.39 -14.00 16.30
C PRO A 300 -2.86 -12.59 16.58
N GLY A 301 -2.51 -11.88 15.51
CA GLY A 301 -2.11 -10.49 15.58
C GLY A 301 -3.25 -9.57 16.00
N ASN A 302 -2.90 -8.36 16.42
CA ASN A 302 -3.87 -7.35 16.86
C ASN A 302 -4.56 -6.69 15.66
N ASN A 303 -5.83 -6.31 15.85
CA ASN A 303 -6.62 -5.62 14.85
C ASN A 303 -6.26 -4.14 14.82
N VAL A 304 -6.02 -3.60 13.63
CA VAL A 304 -5.64 -2.20 13.40
C VAL A 304 -6.83 -1.44 12.81
N TYR A 305 -7.26 -0.39 13.49
CA TYR A 305 -8.28 0.54 13.02
C TYR A 305 -7.61 1.75 12.40
N LEU A 306 -7.97 2.05 11.17
CA LEU A 306 -7.47 3.22 10.45
C LEU A 306 -8.34 4.45 10.70
N THR A 307 -7.81 5.62 10.41
CA THR A 307 -8.58 6.87 10.34
C THR A 307 -9.39 6.98 9.05
N ILE A 308 -9.05 6.19 8.05
CA ILE A 308 -9.73 6.15 6.74
C ILE A 308 -11.20 5.73 6.89
N ASP A 309 -12.10 6.46 6.23
CA ASP A 309 -13.47 6.03 5.95
C ASP A 309 -13.51 5.39 4.57
N ILE A 310 -13.73 4.07 4.51
CA ILE A 310 -13.67 3.34 3.24
C ILE A 310 -14.74 3.81 2.23
N ALA A 311 -15.89 4.30 2.69
CA ALA A 311 -16.91 4.83 1.80
C ALA A 311 -16.51 6.20 1.19
N LEU A 312 -15.85 7.04 1.99
CA LEU A 312 -15.30 8.31 1.50
C LEU A 312 -14.08 8.08 0.59
N GLN A 313 -13.25 7.07 0.91
CA GLN A 313 -12.14 6.64 0.07
C GLN A 313 -12.61 6.20 -1.31
N GLU A 314 -13.62 5.32 -1.36
CA GLU A 314 -14.25 4.89 -2.61
C GLU A 314 -14.79 6.08 -3.42
N ALA A 315 -15.51 6.99 -2.77
CA ALA A 315 -16.03 8.18 -3.44
C ALA A 315 -14.91 9.08 -3.96
N THR A 316 -13.82 9.21 -3.21
CA THR A 316 -12.65 10.02 -3.59
C THR A 316 -11.95 9.44 -4.82
N GLU A 317 -11.67 8.14 -4.83
CA GLU A 317 -11.05 7.45 -5.98
C GLU A 317 -11.95 7.51 -7.23
N ARG A 318 -13.25 7.28 -7.07
CA ARG A 318 -14.22 7.39 -8.18
C ARG A 318 -14.32 8.81 -8.72
N ALA A 319 -14.38 9.82 -7.86
CA ALA A 319 -14.45 11.22 -8.29
C ALA A 319 -13.19 11.62 -9.07
N LEU A 320 -12.01 11.16 -8.58
CA LEU A 320 -10.72 11.40 -9.22
C LEU A 320 -10.67 10.73 -10.60
N ALA A 321 -10.97 9.44 -10.69
CA ALA A 321 -10.98 8.67 -11.93
C ALA A 321 -12.00 9.25 -12.95
N THR A 322 -13.22 9.56 -12.50
CA THR A 322 -14.27 10.14 -13.37
C THR A 322 -13.81 11.47 -13.96
N THR A 323 -13.23 12.36 -13.15
CA THR A 323 -12.77 13.67 -13.61
C THR A 323 -11.59 13.53 -14.57
N VAL A 324 -10.60 12.70 -14.22
CA VAL A 324 -9.44 12.45 -15.09
C VAL A 324 -9.86 11.87 -16.43
N ASN A 325 -10.73 10.85 -16.44
CA ASN A 325 -11.21 10.23 -17.67
C ASN A 325 -12.02 11.21 -18.53
N ALA A 326 -12.85 12.08 -17.91
CA ALA A 326 -13.56 13.13 -18.65
C ALA A 326 -12.60 14.12 -19.31
N LEU A 327 -11.54 14.55 -18.61
CA LEU A 327 -10.51 15.45 -19.14
C LEU A 327 -9.68 14.79 -20.26
N ARG A 328 -9.35 13.50 -20.11
CA ARG A 328 -8.65 12.72 -21.15
C ARG A 328 -9.52 12.59 -22.40
N ALA A 329 -10.79 12.24 -22.24
CA ALA A 329 -11.74 12.16 -23.36
C ALA A 329 -11.95 13.52 -24.07
N GLU A 330 -12.04 14.63 -23.33
CA GLU A 330 -12.09 15.99 -23.89
C GLU A 330 -10.92 16.30 -24.81
N ARG A 331 -9.74 15.75 -24.49
CA ARG A 331 -8.49 15.92 -25.27
C ARG A 331 -8.26 14.85 -26.34
N GLY A 332 -9.21 13.91 -26.49
CA GLY A 332 -9.16 12.86 -27.51
C GLY A 332 -8.27 11.65 -27.17
N TYR A 333 -7.90 11.48 -25.89
CA TYR A 333 -7.18 10.28 -25.43
C TYR A 333 -8.14 9.12 -25.19
N ASP A 334 -7.69 7.90 -25.48
CA ASP A 334 -8.46 6.68 -25.21
C ASP A 334 -8.58 6.45 -23.70
N ILE A 335 -9.82 6.33 -23.23
CA ILE A 335 -10.13 6.05 -21.81
C ILE A 335 -10.41 4.57 -21.56
N THR A 336 -10.46 3.74 -22.62
CA THR A 336 -10.65 2.29 -22.54
C THR A 336 -9.33 1.53 -22.62
N GLU A 337 -8.22 2.25 -22.81
CA GLU A 337 -6.88 1.67 -22.81
C GLU A 337 -6.64 0.97 -21.48
N ASP A 338 -6.35 -0.34 -21.50
CA ASP A 338 -5.95 -1.07 -20.31
C ASP A 338 -4.58 -0.54 -19.86
N LEU A 339 -4.57 0.16 -18.72
CA LEU A 339 -3.37 0.77 -18.17
C LEU A 339 -2.33 -0.27 -17.73
N LEU A 340 -2.72 -1.55 -17.64
CA LEU A 340 -1.81 -2.67 -17.33
C LEU A 340 -1.09 -3.22 -18.55
N GLY A 341 -1.52 -2.85 -19.77
CA GLY A 341 -0.96 -3.38 -21.02
C GLY A 341 -1.45 -4.81 -21.33
N ASP A 342 -2.06 -4.99 -22.50
CA ASP A 342 -2.46 -6.30 -23.02
C ASP A 342 -1.22 -6.95 -23.66
N ASP A 343 -0.65 -7.98 -23.04
CA ASP A 343 0.46 -8.76 -23.64
C ASP A 343 0.01 -9.57 -24.86
N ASP A 344 -1.30 -9.69 -25.12
CA ASP A 344 -1.83 -10.49 -26.23
C ASP A 344 -1.74 -9.82 -27.62
N LYS A 345 -1.16 -8.62 -27.74
CA LYS A 345 -0.95 -7.93 -29.02
C LYS A 345 0.47 -8.01 -29.59
N LYS A 346 1.28 -8.93 -29.11
CA LYS A 346 2.70 -9.06 -29.56
C LYS A 346 2.95 -9.97 -30.74
N ASP A 347 1.96 -10.48 -31.46
CA ASP A 347 2.17 -11.33 -32.63
C ASP A 347 1.35 -10.96 -33.88
N GLU A 348 1.22 -9.66 -34.19
CA GLU A 348 1.02 -9.28 -35.59
C GLU A 348 2.38 -8.85 -36.15
N GLU A 349 3.00 -9.75 -36.96
CA GLU A 349 4.21 -9.54 -37.69
C GLU A 349 4.25 -8.14 -38.31
N ALA A 350 5.17 -7.31 -37.81
CA ALA A 350 5.57 -6.10 -38.51
C ALA A 350 6.22 -6.50 -39.84
N THR A 351 5.42 -6.54 -40.88
CA THR A 351 5.92 -6.60 -42.25
C THR A 351 6.88 -5.42 -42.41
N PRO A 352 8.14 -5.65 -42.85
CA PRO A 352 9.10 -4.57 -43.00
C PRO A 352 8.59 -3.60 -44.07
N THR A 353 8.17 -2.41 -43.63
CA THR A 353 7.86 -1.30 -44.52
C THR A 353 9.15 -0.92 -45.25
N PRO A 354 9.16 -0.86 -46.59
CA PRO A 354 10.36 -0.48 -47.34
C PRO A 354 10.76 0.95 -47.01
N THR A 355 12.04 1.13 -46.74
CA THR A 355 12.71 2.41 -46.50
C THR A 355 12.26 3.45 -47.53
N PRO A 356 11.69 4.58 -47.16
CA PRO A 356 11.39 5.64 -48.10
C PRO A 356 12.68 6.31 -48.57
N THR A 357 12.89 6.30 -49.86
CA THR A 357 13.88 7.10 -50.59
C THR A 357 13.58 8.58 -50.31
N PRO A 358 14.57 9.45 -50.04
CA PRO A 358 14.32 10.88 -49.79
C PRO A 358 13.82 11.54 -51.07
N SER A 359 12.54 11.86 -51.12
CA SER A 359 11.98 12.78 -52.13
C SER A 359 12.07 14.18 -51.54
N GLN A 360 12.86 15.01 -52.20
CA GLN A 360 12.90 16.46 -51.97
C GLN A 360 11.58 17.08 -52.42
N THR A 361 10.84 17.68 -51.52
CA THR A 361 9.88 18.73 -51.85
C THR A 361 10.08 19.86 -50.85
N PRO A 362 10.22 21.11 -51.32
CA PRO A 362 10.35 22.27 -50.49
C PRO A 362 8.96 22.81 -50.22
N ASP A 363 8.54 22.82 -48.98
CA ASP A 363 7.63 23.87 -48.49
C ASP A 363 7.63 23.83 -46.96
N GLY A 364 7.99 24.97 -46.36
CA GLY A 364 7.94 25.19 -44.93
C GLY A 364 6.51 25.05 -44.45
N GLN A 365 6.24 23.99 -43.73
CA GLN A 365 5.23 23.96 -42.69
C GLN A 365 6.00 24.09 -41.38
N ASP A 366 5.72 25.18 -40.67
CA ASP A 366 6.06 25.32 -39.27
C ASP A 366 5.55 24.06 -38.56
N ASP A 367 6.43 23.17 -38.12
CA ASP A 367 6.11 22.14 -37.14
C ASP A 367 5.69 22.91 -35.87
N GLU A 368 4.40 23.18 -35.72
CA GLU A 368 3.84 23.59 -34.43
C GLU A 368 4.23 22.50 -33.44
N GLU A 369 5.19 22.81 -32.58
CA GLU A 369 5.62 21.92 -31.51
C GLU A 369 4.40 21.49 -30.70
N LYS A 370 4.02 20.22 -30.79
CA LYS A 370 2.81 19.67 -30.17
C LYS A 370 2.93 19.79 -28.65
N ILE A 371 1.99 20.50 -28.01
CA ILE A 371 1.92 20.63 -26.57
C ILE A 371 1.62 19.24 -25.98
N ASP A 372 2.45 18.83 -25.02
CA ASP A 372 2.21 17.62 -24.24
C ASP A 372 1.15 17.89 -23.16
N ASP A 373 -0.08 17.43 -23.42
CA ASP A 373 -1.26 17.68 -22.59
C ASP A 373 -1.89 16.38 -22.04
N GLU A 374 -1.25 15.24 -22.26
CA GLU A 374 -1.74 13.95 -21.75
C GLU A 374 -1.66 13.90 -20.22
N ILE A 375 -2.79 13.65 -19.55
CA ILE A 375 -2.84 13.49 -18.10
C ILE A 375 -2.16 12.17 -17.71
N THR A 376 -1.14 12.25 -16.88
CA THR A 376 -0.30 11.12 -16.48
C THR A 376 -0.58 10.63 -15.06
N GLY A 377 -1.21 11.46 -14.25
CA GLY A 377 -1.52 11.10 -12.88
C GLY A 377 -2.38 12.12 -12.15
N ALA A 378 -2.92 11.70 -11.02
CA ALA A 378 -3.66 12.59 -10.12
C ALA A 378 -3.62 12.07 -8.67
N GLY A 379 -3.77 12.97 -7.71
CA GLY A 379 -3.86 12.66 -6.28
C GLY A 379 -4.93 13.51 -5.60
N ALA A 380 -5.63 12.91 -4.63
CA ALA A 380 -6.60 13.62 -3.81
C ALA A 380 -6.50 13.15 -2.35
N VAL A 381 -6.55 14.08 -1.41
CA VAL A 381 -6.48 13.81 0.03
C VAL A 381 -7.59 14.58 0.73
N VAL A 382 -8.23 13.91 1.68
CA VAL A 382 -9.26 14.47 2.57
C VAL A 382 -8.80 14.29 4.00
N VAL A 383 -8.76 15.36 4.77
CA VAL A 383 -8.36 15.34 6.18
C VAL A 383 -9.44 15.96 7.07
N ASP A 384 -9.57 15.47 8.30
CA ASP A 384 -10.36 16.09 9.34
C ASP A 384 -9.65 17.34 9.85
N VAL A 385 -10.33 18.48 9.82
CA VAL A 385 -9.73 19.78 10.17
C VAL A 385 -9.34 19.86 11.65
N LYS A 386 -10.11 19.21 12.52
CA LYS A 386 -9.95 19.32 13.98
C LYS A 386 -8.86 18.39 14.52
N THR A 387 -8.65 17.26 13.85
CA THR A 387 -7.73 16.21 14.33
C THR A 387 -6.52 15.98 13.44
N GLY A 388 -6.53 16.47 12.18
CA GLY A 388 -5.51 16.16 11.17
C GLY A 388 -5.57 14.70 10.69
N GLU A 389 -6.64 13.95 10.99
CA GLU A 389 -6.78 12.57 10.53
C GLU A 389 -7.06 12.51 9.03
N PRO A 390 -6.23 11.81 8.23
CA PRO A 390 -6.59 11.50 6.86
C PRO A 390 -7.83 10.60 6.82
N LEU A 391 -8.89 11.08 6.16
CA LEU A 391 -10.16 10.36 5.97
C LEU A 391 -10.20 9.58 4.67
N ALA A 392 -9.49 10.08 3.64
CA ALA A 392 -9.29 9.44 2.35
C ALA A 392 -7.99 9.92 1.71
N ILE A 393 -7.28 9.00 1.07
CA ILE A 393 -6.02 9.26 0.33
C ILE A 393 -6.09 8.48 -0.99
N ALA A 394 -6.22 9.16 -2.11
CA ALA A 394 -6.44 8.55 -3.41
C ALA A 394 -5.36 8.96 -4.42
N SER A 395 -4.94 8.01 -5.25
CA SER A 395 -4.05 8.22 -6.39
C SER A 395 -4.65 7.61 -7.65
N TRP A 396 -4.45 8.25 -8.80
CA TRP A 396 -4.80 7.74 -10.10
C TRP A 396 -3.55 7.75 -11.01
N PRO A 397 -3.32 6.69 -11.83
CA PRO A 397 -4.05 5.43 -11.82
C PRO A 397 -3.85 4.64 -10.53
N THR A 398 -4.72 3.67 -10.32
CA THR A 398 -4.66 2.76 -9.19
C THR A 398 -4.61 1.30 -9.66
N TYR A 399 -4.50 0.37 -8.74
CA TYR A 399 -4.43 -1.06 -9.01
C TYR A 399 -5.31 -1.85 -8.03
N ASN A 400 -5.57 -3.12 -8.36
CA ASN A 400 -6.30 -4.02 -7.47
C ASN A 400 -5.31 -4.74 -6.53
N THR A 401 -5.43 -4.51 -5.23
CA THR A 401 -4.54 -5.11 -4.22
C THR A 401 -4.63 -6.64 -4.19
N SER A 402 -5.81 -7.20 -4.48
CA SER A 402 -6.04 -8.66 -4.44
C SER A 402 -5.27 -9.41 -5.54
N THR A 403 -5.03 -8.78 -6.69
CA THR A 403 -4.31 -9.37 -7.84
C THR A 403 -2.94 -8.73 -8.08
N MET A 404 -2.49 -7.88 -7.17
CA MET A 404 -1.28 -7.08 -7.34
C MET A 404 -0.03 -7.95 -7.54
N LEU A 405 0.14 -9.00 -6.73
CA LEU A 405 1.30 -9.88 -6.82
C LEU A 405 1.34 -10.67 -8.14
N GLU A 406 0.19 -11.10 -8.64
CA GLU A 406 0.06 -11.81 -9.92
C GLU A 406 0.41 -10.88 -11.10
N ASN A 407 0.06 -9.61 -10.98
CA ASN A 407 0.28 -8.60 -12.03
C ASN A 407 1.50 -7.70 -11.75
N TYR A 408 2.36 -8.03 -10.79
CA TYR A 408 3.41 -7.13 -10.32
C TYR A 408 4.37 -6.68 -11.44
N SER A 409 4.83 -7.60 -12.27
CA SER A 409 5.72 -7.29 -13.40
C SER A 409 5.06 -6.36 -14.43
N LYS A 410 3.77 -6.56 -14.71
CA LYS A 410 2.99 -5.69 -15.59
C LYS A 410 2.80 -4.30 -14.97
N LEU A 411 2.49 -4.24 -13.67
CA LEU A 411 2.32 -2.98 -12.93
C LEU A 411 3.61 -2.16 -12.87
N LEU A 412 4.78 -2.80 -12.79
CA LEU A 412 6.08 -2.12 -12.78
C LEU A 412 6.37 -1.39 -14.10
N THR A 413 5.95 -1.96 -15.22
CA THR A 413 6.20 -1.42 -16.58
C THR A 413 5.00 -0.68 -17.16
N ALA A 414 3.87 -0.67 -16.42
CA ALA A 414 2.64 -0.06 -16.87
C ALA A 414 2.76 1.45 -17.08
N LYS A 415 2.08 1.94 -18.11
CA LYS A 415 1.99 3.36 -18.43
C LYS A 415 1.46 4.15 -17.22
N TYR A 416 2.01 5.30 -16.95
CA TYR A 416 1.65 6.18 -15.83
C TYR A 416 1.94 5.66 -14.42
N SER A 417 2.74 4.59 -14.26
CA SER A 417 3.24 4.09 -12.97
C SER A 417 2.11 3.93 -11.91
N PRO A 418 1.20 2.98 -12.08
CA PRO A 418 0.06 2.79 -11.17
C PRO A 418 0.46 2.44 -9.74
N LEU A 419 1.68 1.92 -9.50
CA LEU A 419 2.19 1.65 -8.15
C LEU A 419 2.65 2.91 -7.39
N PHE A 420 2.85 4.04 -8.10
CA PHE A 420 3.32 5.27 -7.50
C PHE A 420 2.21 6.00 -6.74
N ASN A 421 2.39 6.17 -5.43
CA ASN A 421 1.43 6.86 -4.56
C ASN A 421 1.53 8.39 -4.73
N ARG A 422 0.83 8.95 -5.70
CA ARG A 422 0.87 10.38 -5.99
C ARG A 422 0.38 11.26 -4.86
N ALA A 423 -0.49 10.74 -4.01
CA ALA A 423 -1.03 11.49 -2.89
C ALA A 423 -0.01 11.75 -1.77
N LEU A 424 0.96 10.84 -1.60
CA LEU A 424 1.98 10.91 -0.54
C LEU A 424 3.41 11.11 -1.06
N GLN A 425 3.69 10.75 -2.31
CA GLN A 425 5.03 10.76 -2.89
C GLN A 425 5.18 11.73 -4.07
N GLY A 426 4.09 12.04 -4.76
CA GLY A 426 4.08 13.04 -5.81
C GLY A 426 4.27 14.44 -5.23
N THR A 427 5.25 15.19 -5.72
CA THR A 427 5.54 16.55 -5.27
C THR A 427 5.27 17.56 -6.38
N TYR A 428 4.46 18.56 -6.09
CA TYR A 428 3.93 19.50 -7.07
C TYR A 428 4.08 20.94 -6.60
N ALA A 429 4.40 21.85 -7.50
CA ALA A 429 4.41 23.27 -7.18
C ALA A 429 2.98 23.73 -6.85
N PRO A 430 2.73 24.34 -5.68
CA PRO A 430 1.38 24.68 -5.23
C PRO A 430 0.73 25.77 -6.07
N GLY A 431 1.50 26.58 -6.76
CA GLY A 431 0.99 27.73 -7.47
C GLY A 431 0.15 28.63 -6.56
N SER A 432 -0.91 29.19 -7.09
CA SER A 432 -1.77 30.13 -6.34
C SER A 432 -2.44 29.57 -5.09
N THR A 433 -2.40 28.26 -4.82
CA THR A 433 -2.87 27.70 -3.55
C THR A 433 -1.96 28.08 -2.38
N PHE A 434 -0.75 28.57 -2.64
CA PHE A 434 0.17 29.07 -1.62
C PHE A 434 -0.19 30.49 -1.14
N LYS A 435 -0.97 31.27 -1.89
CA LYS A 435 -1.31 32.66 -1.59
C LYS A 435 -1.96 32.92 -0.23
N PRO A 436 -2.83 32.03 0.31
CA PRO A 436 -3.31 32.16 1.68
C PRO A 436 -2.18 32.19 2.73
N CYS A 437 -1.13 31.38 2.57
CA CYS A 437 0.07 31.44 3.43
C CYS A 437 0.75 32.81 3.34
N THR A 438 0.98 33.31 2.14
CA THR A 438 1.57 34.65 1.91
C THR A 438 0.71 35.78 2.50
N ALA A 439 -0.64 35.62 2.42
CA ALA A 439 -1.58 36.58 3.02
C ALA A 439 -1.48 36.60 4.54
N ILE A 440 -1.52 35.45 5.21
CA ILE A 440 -1.39 35.33 6.67
C ILE A 440 -0.04 35.84 7.11
N ALA A 441 1.07 35.51 6.43
CA ALA A 441 2.40 36.02 6.74
C ALA A 441 2.44 37.54 6.62
N GLY A 442 1.89 38.13 5.55
CA GLY A 442 1.85 39.56 5.32
C GLY A 442 1.03 40.33 6.36
N LEU A 443 -0.12 39.78 6.75
CA LEU A 443 -0.97 40.38 7.78
C LEU A 443 -0.34 40.27 9.18
N THR A 444 0.24 39.11 9.53
CA THR A 444 0.89 38.87 10.82
C THR A 444 2.12 39.74 11.03
N GLU A 445 2.97 39.86 10.02
CA GLU A 445 4.17 40.68 10.03
C GLU A 445 3.85 42.19 9.78
N LYS A 446 2.57 42.53 9.62
CA LYS A 446 2.08 43.90 9.42
C LYS A 446 2.67 44.60 8.19
N THR A 447 3.08 43.82 7.18
CA THR A 447 3.48 44.39 5.88
C THR A 447 2.28 44.87 5.07
N ILE A 448 1.11 44.31 5.38
CA ILE A 448 -0.22 44.75 4.95
C ILE A 448 -1.19 44.70 6.12
N SER A 449 -2.33 45.35 6.00
CA SER A 449 -3.51 45.22 6.85
C SER A 449 -4.69 44.68 6.01
N THR A 450 -5.78 44.32 6.64
CA THR A 450 -7.01 43.87 5.94
C THR A 450 -7.61 44.97 5.04
N SER A 451 -7.31 46.24 5.31
CA SER A 451 -7.75 47.39 4.53
C SER A 451 -6.71 47.91 3.52
N THR A 452 -5.48 47.38 3.54
CA THR A 452 -4.45 47.79 2.58
C THR A 452 -4.87 47.44 1.16
N ARG A 453 -4.88 48.45 0.27
CA ARG A 453 -5.20 48.25 -1.14
C ARG A 453 -3.97 48.35 -2.02
N ILE A 454 -3.78 47.41 -2.92
CA ILE A 454 -2.68 47.39 -3.89
C ILE A 454 -3.28 47.37 -5.30
N LYS A 455 -2.85 48.29 -6.15
CA LYS A 455 -3.33 48.40 -7.53
C LYS A 455 -2.65 47.33 -8.40
N CYS A 456 -3.44 46.49 -9.05
CA CYS A 456 -2.98 45.58 -10.09
C CYS A 456 -2.68 46.36 -11.37
N THR A 457 -1.42 46.47 -11.73
CA THR A 457 -0.97 47.14 -12.95
C THR A 457 -0.82 46.18 -14.15
N GLY A 458 -1.15 44.91 -13.97
CA GLY A 458 -0.92 43.86 -14.98
C GLY A 458 0.53 43.37 -15.01
N VAL A 459 1.50 44.28 -14.91
CA VAL A 459 2.93 43.97 -14.89
C VAL A 459 3.56 44.54 -13.62
N TYR A 460 4.39 43.75 -12.94
CA TYR A 460 5.14 44.19 -11.75
C TYR A 460 6.47 44.84 -12.15
N THR A 461 6.48 46.17 -12.25
CA THR A 461 7.56 46.94 -12.87
C THR A 461 8.71 47.36 -11.93
N LYS A 462 8.63 47.01 -10.64
CA LYS A 462 9.64 47.43 -9.65
C LYS A 462 11.08 47.05 -10.02
N TYR A 463 11.25 45.92 -10.70
CA TYR A 463 12.55 45.42 -11.13
C TYR A 463 12.72 45.40 -12.65
N ALA A 464 11.92 46.17 -13.39
CA ALA A 464 11.99 46.27 -14.85
C ALA A 464 13.36 46.82 -15.34
N ALA A 465 13.98 47.71 -14.57
CA ALA A 465 15.32 48.23 -14.88
C ALA A 465 16.43 47.18 -14.76
N GLN A 466 16.17 46.06 -14.03
CA GLN A 466 17.03 44.89 -13.91
C GLN A 466 16.66 43.76 -14.89
N GLY A 467 15.76 44.03 -15.82
CA GLY A 467 15.31 43.05 -16.82
C GLY A 467 14.23 42.08 -16.32
N TYR A 468 13.65 42.31 -15.12
CA TYR A 468 12.65 41.41 -14.56
C TYR A 468 11.33 42.15 -14.26
N ALA A 469 10.26 41.76 -14.98
CA ALA A 469 8.96 42.38 -14.87
C ALA A 469 7.83 41.31 -15.01
N PRO A 470 7.61 40.49 -13.96
CA PRO A 470 6.64 39.40 -14.02
C PRO A 470 5.20 39.92 -14.13
N GLN A 471 4.34 39.15 -14.78
CA GLN A 471 2.97 39.54 -15.12
C GLN A 471 1.95 38.92 -14.17
N CYS A 472 0.84 39.62 -14.02
CA CYS A 472 -0.39 39.00 -13.48
C CYS A 472 -1.04 38.10 -14.54
N TRP A 473 -1.58 37.00 -14.12
CA TRP A 473 -2.22 36.03 -15.06
C TRP A 473 -3.29 36.66 -15.96
N ILE A 474 -4.08 37.59 -15.42
CA ILE A 474 -5.14 38.29 -16.18
C ILE A 474 -4.61 39.20 -17.30
N TYR A 475 -3.31 39.59 -17.22
CA TYR A 475 -2.71 40.47 -18.20
C TYR A 475 -2.59 39.87 -19.59
N ALA A 476 -2.60 38.55 -19.70
CA ALA A 476 -2.69 37.85 -20.98
C ALA A 476 -3.95 38.23 -21.78
N SER A 477 -5.01 38.65 -21.09
CA SER A 477 -6.25 39.18 -21.70
C SER A 477 -6.24 40.73 -21.79
N HIS A 478 -5.11 41.37 -21.57
CA HIS A 478 -4.98 42.85 -21.53
C HIS A 478 -5.87 43.52 -20.46
N LEU A 479 -6.19 42.79 -19.38
CA LEU A 479 -7.02 43.29 -18.26
C LEU A 479 -6.18 43.42 -16.99
N THR A 480 -6.78 44.06 -15.96
CA THR A 480 -6.23 44.17 -14.61
C THR A 480 -7.34 43.98 -13.58
N HIS A 481 -6.98 43.56 -12.35
CA HIS A 481 -7.94 43.38 -11.26
C HIS A 481 -8.38 44.68 -10.58
N GLY A 482 -7.77 45.82 -10.95
CA GLY A 482 -8.06 47.07 -10.31
C GLY A 482 -7.26 47.31 -9.01
N SER A 483 -7.95 47.67 -7.96
CA SER A 483 -7.30 47.94 -6.65
C SER A 483 -7.94 47.05 -5.60
N ASP A 484 -7.19 46.02 -5.18
CA ASP A 484 -7.67 44.96 -4.32
C ASP A 484 -7.14 45.12 -2.88
N ASN A 485 -7.96 44.74 -1.90
CA ASN A 485 -7.48 44.35 -0.57
C ASN A 485 -7.14 42.85 -0.55
N VAL A 486 -6.67 42.31 0.59
CA VAL A 486 -6.23 40.91 0.70
C VAL A 486 -7.34 39.92 0.40
N THR A 487 -8.59 40.19 0.78
CA THR A 487 -9.78 39.35 0.54
C THR A 487 -10.13 39.31 -0.95
N GLU A 488 -10.14 40.48 -1.62
CA GLU A 488 -10.40 40.56 -3.06
C GLU A 488 -9.23 39.95 -3.86
N ALA A 489 -7.98 40.18 -3.44
CA ALA A 489 -6.81 39.63 -4.08
C ALA A 489 -6.74 38.09 -4.01
N LEU A 490 -7.25 37.48 -2.95
CA LEU A 490 -7.41 36.00 -2.84
C LEU A 490 -8.50 35.49 -3.81
N ARG A 491 -9.67 36.18 -3.88
CA ARG A 491 -10.74 35.88 -4.82
C ARG A 491 -10.22 35.88 -6.27
N ASP A 492 -9.55 36.99 -6.64
CA ASP A 492 -9.11 37.26 -8.00
C ASP A 492 -7.75 36.58 -8.32
N SER A 493 -7.15 35.95 -7.32
CA SER A 493 -5.82 35.36 -7.43
C SER A 493 -4.75 36.32 -7.99
N CYS A 494 -4.77 37.60 -7.58
CA CYS A 494 -3.96 38.67 -8.16
C CYS A 494 -2.46 38.49 -7.87
N ASN A 495 -1.64 38.17 -8.88
CA ASN A 495 -0.19 38.02 -8.70
C ASN A 495 0.48 39.32 -8.25
N ILE A 496 0.09 40.48 -8.78
CA ILE A 496 0.71 41.77 -8.42
C ILE A 496 0.58 42.08 -6.93
N PHE A 497 -0.58 41.75 -6.33
CA PHE A 497 -0.79 41.89 -4.91
C PHE A 497 0.21 41.01 -4.13
N PHE A 498 0.31 39.75 -4.47
CA PHE A 498 1.14 38.78 -3.75
C PHE A 498 2.65 38.96 -4.04
N TYR A 499 3.06 39.42 -5.24
CA TYR A 499 4.44 39.88 -5.49
C TYR A 499 4.80 41.00 -4.56
N THR A 500 3.90 41.98 -4.38
CA THR A 500 4.15 43.14 -3.49
C THR A 500 4.31 42.68 -2.03
N VAL A 501 3.41 41.82 -1.56
CA VAL A 501 3.48 41.26 -0.19
C VAL A 501 4.76 40.44 -0.01
N GLY A 502 5.07 39.49 -0.90
CA GLY A 502 6.27 38.67 -0.83
C GLY A 502 7.58 39.48 -0.89
N ASN A 503 7.63 40.49 -1.75
CA ASN A 503 8.76 41.42 -1.79
C ASN A 503 8.98 42.15 -0.47
N ASN A 504 7.92 42.54 0.22
CA ASN A 504 7.99 43.25 1.49
C ASN A 504 8.29 42.33 2.69
N LEU A 505 7.88 41.07 2.61
CA LEU A 505 8.20 40.05 3.61
C LEU A 505 9.64 39.52 3.51
N GLY A 506 10.10 39.28 2.29
CA GLY A 506 11.32 38.53 2.04
C GLY A 506 11.14 37.03 2.20
N ILE A 507 12.05 36.24 1.63
CA ILE A 507 11.95 34.78 1.57
C ILE A 507 12.05 34.14 2.97
N ASP A 508 12.90 34.67 3.84
CA ASP A 508 13.16 34.09 5.16
C ASP A 508 11.89 34.04 6.05
N LYS A 509 11.08 35.13 5.98
CA LYS A 509 9.78 35.14 6.67
C LYS A 509 8.74 34.24 5.99
N LEU A 510 8.71 34.29 4.67
CA LEU A 510 7.78 33.45 3.89
C LEU A 510 8.03 31.95 4.16
N GLU A 511 9.28 31.52 4.13
CA GLU A 511 9.69 30.15 4.50
C GLU A 511 9.25 29.80 5.93
N LYS A 512 9.51 30.68 6.90
CA LYS A 512 9.10 30.44 8.30
C LYS A 512 7.61 30.12 8.43
N TYR A 513 6.74 30.92 7.79
CA TYR A 513 5.29 30.68 7.84
C TYR A 513 4.89 29.41 7.07
N ALA A 514 5.48 29.17 5.91
CA ALA A 514 5.23 27.97 5.14
C ALA A 514 5.55 26.69 5.95
N ARG A 515 6.72 26.65 6.60
CA ARG A 515 7.10 25.51 7.47
C ARG A 515 6.18 25.38 8.70
N GLN A 516 5.72 26.48 9.28
CA GLN A 516 4.73 26.45 10.35
C GLN A 516 3.38 25.85 9.87
N PHE A 517 3.05 26.02 8.61
CA PHE A 517 1.90 25.36 7.97
C PHE A 517 2.21 23.93 7.51
N GLY A 518 3.42 23.41 7.69
CA GLY A 518 3.83 22.08 7.31
C GLY A 518 4.32 21.90 5.88
N LEU A 519 4.44 22.99 5.13
CA LEU A 519 4.92 22.93 3.76
C LEU A 519 6.44 22.71 3.75
N GLY A 520 6.89 21.59 3.17
CA GLY A 520 8.27 21.15 3.21
C GLY A 520 8.71 20.50 4.53
N GLU A 521 7.74 19.99 5.31
CA GLU A 521 7.95 19.29 6.57
C GLU A 521 7.20 17.94 6.58
N SER A 522 7.67 16.96 7.36
CA SER A 522 6.93 15.73 7.56
C SER A 522 5.54 16.00 8.15
N THR A 523 4.53 15.27 7.67
CA THR A 523 3.16 15.34 8.20
C THR A 523 2.98 14.51 9.46
N GLY A 524 3.89 13.54 9.69
CA GLY A 524 3.83 12.58 10.79
C GLY A 524 3.01 11.32 10.48
N ILE A 525 2.58 11.13 9.23
CA ILE A 525 1.90 9.90 8.83
C ILE A 525 2.85 8.70 8.94
N GLU A 526 2.34 7.52 9.36
CA GLU A 526 3.17 6.35 9.65
C GLU A 526 3.60 5.56 8.40
N ILE A 527 2.99 5.82 7.26
CA ILE A 527 3.39 5.23 5.96
C ILE A 527 4.33 6.18 5.23
N TYR A 528 5.08 5.64 4.25
CA TYR A 528 6.10 6.42 3.56
C TYR A 528 5.51 7.64 2.82
N GLU A 529 6.07 8.81 3.10
CA GLU A 529 5.76 10.09 2.45
C GLU A 529 7.02 10.79 1.96
N GLU A 530 6.87 11.62 0.92
CA GLU A 530 7.86 12.62 0.53
C GLU A 530 7.58 13.93 1.27
N THR A 531 8.64 14.60 1.73
CA THR A 531 8.49 15.87 2.45
C THR A 531 8.44 17.09 1.55
N GLY A 532 8.66 16.90 0.26
CA GLY A 532 8.71 18.01 -0.69
C GLY A 532 9.84 18.99 -0.39
N ASN A 533 9.70 20.20 -0.89
CA ASN A 533 10.67 21.28 -0.69
C ASN A 533 9.99 22.64 -0.56
N MET A 534 10.37 23.43 0.45
CA MET A 534 10.04 24.85 0.51
C MET A 534 11.23 25.68 0.01
N SER A 535 11.01 26.50 -1.01
CA SER A 535 12.01 27.39 -1.58
C SER A 535 12.69 28.25 -0.52
N ASN A 536 14.01 28.24 -0.48
CA ASN A 536 14.80 29.11 0.35
C ASN A 536 16.19 29.30 -0.27
N ARG A 537 16.98 30.21 0.31
CA ARG A 537 18.32 30.53 -0.19
C ARG A 537 19.30 29.37 -0.07
N ALA A 538 19.12 28.49 0.91
CA ALA A 538 20.06 27.41 1.19
C ALA A 538 19.92 26.24 0.20
N ASN A 539 18.67 25.90 -0.19
CA ASN A 539 18.43 24.79 -1.08
C ASN A 539 18.29 25.16 -2.57
N HIS A 540 18.11 26.45 -2.87
CA HIS A 540 17.92 26.93 -4.25
C HIS A 540 19.01 26.47 -5.21
N TYR A 541 20.27 26.52 -4.77
CA TYR A 541 21.39 26.14 -5.62
C TYR A 541 21.35 24.67 -6.02
N GLU A 542 20.88 23.78 -5.14
CA GLU A 542 20.71 22.35 -5.43
C GLU A 542 19.60 22.11 -6.47
N TYR A 543 18.52 22.88 -6.40
CA TYR A 543 17.37 22.73 -7.29
C TYR A 543 17.53 23.48 -8.63
N ALA A 544 18.04 24.70 -8.61
CA ALA A 544 18.08 25.59 -9.79
C ALA A 544 19.47 25.72 -10.39
N GLY A 545 20.55 25.37 -9.67
CA GLY A 545 21.93 25.52 -10.10
C GLY A 545 22.40 27.00 -10.15
N THR A 546 21.63 27.93 -9.57
CA THR A 546 21.91 29.41 -9.57
C THR A 546 21.80 30.00 -8.18
N GLU A 547 22.33 31.19 -8.00
CA GLU A 547 22.18 31.94 -6.77
C GLU A 547 20.79 32.57 -6.67
N TRP A 548 20.23 32.61 -5.45
CA TRP A 548 18.94 33.23 -5.16
C TRP A 548 18.89 34.70 -5.54
N VAL A 549 17.93 35.08 -6.36
CA VAL A 549 17.67 36.47 -6.72
C VAL A 549 16.30 36.95 -6.24
N VAL A 550 16.05 38.24 -6.32
CA VAL A 550 14.77 38.80 -5.86
C VAL A 550 13.56 38.25 -6.66
N GLY A 551 13.79 37.88 -7.90
CA GLY A 551 12.78 37.22 -8.74
C GLY A 551 12.22 35.95 -8.12
N ASP A 552 13.10 35.13 -7.51
CA ASP A 552 12.71 33.88 -6.87
C ASP A 552 11.82 34.12 -5.65
N THR A 553 12.10 35.20 -4.87
CA THR A 553 11.18 35.61 -3.78
C THR A 553 9.79 35.98 -4.28
N LEU A 554 9.69 36.65 -5.44
CA LEU A 554 8.38 36.97 -6.03
C LEU A 554 7.65 35.70 -6.49
N GLN A 555 8.36 34.80 -7.13
CA GLN A 555 7.80 33.55 -7.58
C GLN A 555 7.40 32.64 -6.40
N ALA A 556 8.26 32.53 -5.37
CA ALA A 556 7.95 31.79 -4.15
C ALA A 556 6.68 32.32 -3.45
N ALA A 557 6.46 33.65 -3.45
CA ALA A 557 5.27 34.24 -2.84
C ALA A 557 3.92 33.85 -3.51
N ILE A 558 3.96 33.34 -4.72
CA ILE A 558 2.80 32.83 -5.44
C ILE A 558 2.83 31.30 -5.61
N GLY A 559 3.73 30.61 -4.88
CA GLY A 559 3.84 29.15 -4.89
C GLY A 559 4.52 28.56 -6.12
N GLN A 560 5.49 29.29 -6.66
CA GLN A 560 6.37 28.86 -7.75
C GLN A 560 7.82 28.80 -7.24
N ALA A 561 8.80 28.95 -8.09
CA ALA A 561 10.21 28.69 -7.84
C ALA A 561 10.41 27.20 -7.48
N ASP A 562 11.24 26.89 -6.47
CA ASP A 562 11.59 25.51 -6.10
C ASP A 562 10.60 24.88 -5.10
N SER A 563 9.45 25.54 -4.82
CA SER A 563 8.46 25.03 -3.87
C SER A 563 7.65 23.90 -4.49
N ILE A 564 7.75 22.71 -3.91
CA ILE A 564 7.02 21.50 -4.31
C ILE A 564 6.52 20.74 -3.09
N PHE A 565 5.25 20.34 -3.06
CA PHE A 565 4.60 19.70 -1.92
C PHE A 565 3.70 18.54 -2.36
N THR A 566 3.51 17.58 -1.45
CA THR A 566 2.57 16.48 -1.70
C THR A 566 1.12 16.92 -1.53
N PRO A 567 0.16 16.22 -2.14
CA PRO A 567 -1.27 16.45 -1.87
C PRO A 567 -1.63 16.33 -0.39
N LEU A 568 -1.00 15.43 0.38
CA LEU A 568 -1.21 15.34 1.83
C LEU A 568 -0.76 16.62 2.53
N GLN A 569 0.44 17.13 2.24
CA GLN A 569 0.91 18.40 2.82
C GLN A 569 -0.02 19.58 2.47
N LEU A 570 -0.54 19.61 1.23
CA LEU A 570 -1.49 20.64 0.81
C LEU A 570 -2.85 20.53 1.53
N ALA A 571 -3.31 19.30 1.82
CA ALA A 571 -4.54 19.08 2.59
C ALA A 571 -4.35 19.50 4.06
N GLU A 572 -3.25 19.11 4.69
CA GLU A 572 -2.88 19.50 6.05
C GLU A 572 -2.69 21.03 6.19
N TYR A 573 -2.05 21.63 5.21
CA TYR A 573 -1.92 23.09 5.12
C TYR A 573 -3.29 23.76 5.02
N CYS A 574 -4.19 23.22 4.19
CA CYS A 574 -5.56 23.72 4.06
C CYS A 574 -6.33 23.56 5.39
N ALA A 575 -6.17 22.42 6.06
CA ALA A 575 -6.75 22.17 7.39
C ALA A 575 -6.22 23.14 8.43
N ALA A 576 -4.91 23.42 8.44
CA ALA A 576 -4.31 24.40 9.35
C ALA A 576 -4.82 25.82 9.10
N ILE A 577 -5.07 26.22 7.85
CA ILE A 577 -5.74 27.50 7.56
C ILE A 577 -7.16 27.49 8.13
N ALA A 578 -7.94 26.44 7.85
CA ALA A 578 -9.32 26.28 8.32
C ALA A 578 -9.42 26.30 9.87
N ASN A 579 -8.42 25.75 10.53
CA ASN A 579 -8.31 25.66 12.01
C ASN A 579 -7.54 26.82 12.63
N ASN A 580 -7.61 27.99 12.04
CA ASN A 580 -6.99 29.22 12.55
C ASN A 580 -5.50 29.05 12.94
N GLY A 581 -4.75 28.34 12.11
CA GLY A 581 -3.30 28.19 12.20
C GLY A 581 -2.82 26.99 13.03
N GLN A 582 -3.68 26.16 13.57
CA GLN A 582 -3.28 24.94 14.26
C GLN A 582 -3.04 23.82 13.26
N ARG A 583 -1.79 23.35 13.19
CA ARG A 583 -1.37 22.21 12.39
C ARG A 583 -1.32 20.96 13.28
N HIS A 584 -2.10 19.95 12.96
CA HIS A 584 -2.07 18.66 13.61
C HIS A 584 -1.13 17.67 12.89
N SER A 585 -0.70 16.62 13.59
CA SER A 585 0.00 15.51 12.97
C SER A 585 -0.99 14.65 12.20
N ALA A 586 -0.69 14.34 10.96
CA ALA A 586 -1.41 13.30 10.23
C ALA A 586 -1.11 11.94 10.87
N SER A 587 -2.12 11.11 11.06
CA SER A 587 -1.94 9.73 11.48
C SER A 587 -3.00 8.88 10.83
N ILE A 588 -2.57 7.78 10.22
CA ILE A 588 -3.51 6.81 9.64
C ILE A 588 -3.97 5.76 10.66
N LEU A 589 -3.25 5.64 11.79
CA LEU A 589 -3.64 4.79 12.90
C LEU A 589 -4.67 5.51 13.78
N LYS A 590 -5.86 4.94 13.92
CA LYS A 590 -6.83 5.37 14.91
C LYS A 590 -6.61 4.68 16.25
N GLU A 591 -6.59 3.35 16.25
CA GLU A 591 -6.29 2.51 17.41
C GLU A 591 -5.90 1.09 16.96
N ALA A 592 -5.24 0.34 17.85
CA ALA A 592 -5.10 -1.11 17.69
C ALA A 592 -5.74 -1.81 18.89
N ARG A 593 -6.43 -2.93 18.63
CA ARG A 593 -7.09 -3.78 19.64
C ARG A 593 -6.59 -5.21 19.56
N SER A 594 -6.70 -5.94 20.66
CA SER A 594 -6.47 -7.38 20.67
C SER A 594 -7.31 -8.09 19.59
N TYR A 595 -6.88 -9.28 19.18
CA TYR A 595 -7.56 -10.06 18.13
C TYR A 595 -9.05 -10.33 18.41
N ASP A 596 -9.41 -10.44 19.68
CA ASP A 596 -10.78 -10.65 20.17
C ASP A 596 -11.55 -9.35 20.46
N TYR A 597 -10.95 -8.20 20.12
CA TYR A 597 -11.48 -6.85 20.31
C TYR A 597 -11.66 -6.41 21.78
N SER A 598 -11.28 -7.24 22.74
CA SER A 598 -11.54 -7.00 24.17
C SER A 598 -10.66 -5.93 24.79
N GLU A 599 -9.42 -5.81 24.33
CA GLU A 599 -8.41 -4.91 24.89
C GLU A 599 -7.93 -3.89 23.86
N LYS A 600 -7.80 -2.65 24.29
CA LYS A 600 -7.20 -1.57 23.50
C LYS A 600 -5.69 -1.55 23.73
N ILE A 601 -4.90 -1.92 22.70
CA ILE A 601 -3.43 -2.02 22.78
C ILE A 601 -2.80 -0.64 22.64
N VAL A 602 -3.31 0.18 21.73
CA VAL A 602 -2.88 1.56 21.51
C VAL A 602 -4.04 2.38 20.99
N GLN A 603 -4.06 3.64 21.35
CA GLN A 603 -4.96 4.64 20.79
C GLN A 603 -4.14 5.86 20.38
N ARG A 604 -4.44 6.42 19.21
CA ARG A 604 -3.85 7.68 18.78
C ARG A 604 -4.14 8.78 19.80
N THR A 605 -3.13 9.61 20.02
CA THR A 605 -3.27 10.88 20.73
C THR A 605 -3.10 12.00 19.73
N GLU A 606 -4.02 12.94 19.69
CA GLU A 606 -3.88 14.12 18.85
C GLU A 606 -2.62 14.91 19.24
N GLU A 607 -1.87 15.33 18.24
CA GLU A 607 -0.66 16.11 18.42
C GLU A 607 -0.70 17.38 17.54
N VAL A 608 -0.53 18.55 18.18
CA VAL A 608 -0.39 19.82 17.49
C VAL A 608 1.10 20.04 17.22
N LEU A 609 1.52 19.93 15.97
CA LEU A 609 2.91 20.08 15.56
C LEU A 609 3.37 21.52 15.56
N SER A 610 2.50 22.46 15.20
CA SER A 610 2.81 23.90 15.15
C SER A 610 1.53 24.75 15.21
N THR A 611 1.72 26.04 15.50
CA THR A 611 0.61 27.00 15.49
C THR A 611 1.08 28.34 14.94
N VAL A 612 0.42 28.82 13.90
CA VAL A 612 0.57 30.17 13.38
C VAL A 612 -0.34 31.11 14.15
N LYS A 613 0.22 31.96 14.98
CA LYS A 613 -0.56 32.90 15.80
C LYS A 613 -0.72 34.24 15.10
N THR A 614 -1.95 34.67 14.87
CA THR A 614 -2.33 35.97 14.36
C THR A 614 -3.70 36.37 14.92
N GLU A 615 -4.13 37.58 14.67
CA GLU A 615 -5.43 38.09 15.13
C GLU A 615 -6.58 37.47 14.34
N ASP A 616 -7.73 37.23 15.00
CA ASP A 616 -8.89 36.59 14.40
C ASP A 616 -9.39 37.31 13.14
N TYR A 617 -9.32 38.64 13.10
CA TYR A 617 -9.71 39.39 11.91
C TYR A 617 -8.85 39.12 10.69
N ASN A 618 -7.59 38.66 10.87
CA ASN A 618 -6.71 38.23 9.76
C ASN A 618 -7.18 36.89 9.18
N TRP A 619 -7.52 35.92 10.07
CA TRP A 619 -8.12 34.65 9.65
C TRP A 619 -9.43 34.88 8.91
N ASN A 620 -10.34 35.70 9.47
CA ASN A 620 -11.61 36.02 8.85
C ASN A 620 -11.44 36.65 7.46
N ALA A 621 -10.45 37.52 7.25
CA ALA A 621 -10.18 38.12 5.95
C ALA A 621 -9.70 37.07 4.92
N VAL A 622 -8.86 36.12 5.33
CA VAL A 622 -8.36 35.05 4.46
C VAL A 622 -9.45 34.03 4.16
N HIS A 623 -10.21 33.54 5.17
CA HIS A 623 -11.33 32.64 4.99
C HIS A 623 -12.38 33.24 4.06
N LYS A 624 -12.71 34.53 4.27
CA LYS A 624 -13.64 35.25 3.38
C LYS A 624 -13.14 35.36 1.96
N GLY A 625 -11.83 35.62 1.76
CA GLY A 625 -11.23 35.63 0.43
C GLY A 625 -11.32 34.28 -0.25
N MET A 626 -11.06 33.18 0.46
CA MET A 626 -11.19 31.82 -0.04
C MET A 626 -12.67 31.42 -0.29
N GLU A 627 -13.63 31.87 0.55
CA GLU A 627 -15.05 31.68 0.31
C GLU A 627 -15.51 32.33 -0.99
N LEU A 628 -15.03 33.55 -1.26
CA LEU A 628 -15.36 34.30 -2.47
C LEU A 628 -14.87 33.61 -3.75
N VAL A 629 -13.82 32.80 -3.71
CA VAL A 629 -13.36 32.00 -4.87
C VAL A 629 -14.45 31.01 -5.33
N ALA A 630 -15.24 30.46 -4.40
CA ALA A 630 -16.35 29.55 -4.71
C ALA A 630 -17.67 30.27 -4.97
N LYS A 631 -17.90 31.42 -4.31
CA LYS A 631 -19.23 32.05 -4.20
C LYS A 631 -19.43 33.26 -5.12
N HIS A 632 -18.34 33.99 -5.42
CA HIS A 632 -18.43 35.20 -6.25
C HIS A 632 -18.34 34.87 -7.75
N PRO A 633 -19.13 35.51 -8.64
CA PRO A 633 -19.08 35.23 -10.07
C PRO A 633 -17.72 35.34 -10.74
N ASP A 634 -16.85 36.24 -10.22
CA ASP A 634 -15.45 36.38 -10.68
C ASP A 634 -14.50 35.34 -10.06
N GLY A 635 -14.98 34.54 -9.10
CA GLY A 635 -14.17 33.50 -8.44
C GLY A 635 -13.89 32.33 -9.38
N SER A 636 -12.65 31.86 -9.38
CA SER A 636 -12.17 30.81 -10.32
C SER A 636 -12.83 29.44 -10.14
N ALA A 637 -13.53 29.18 -9.02
CA ALA A 637 -14.28 27.95 -8.74
C ALA A 637 -15.80 28.16 -8.74
N TYR A 638 -16.28 29.38 -9.04
CA TYR A 638 -17.70 29.72 -9.03
C TYR A 638 -18.52 28.78 -9.92
N ALA A 639 -18.08 28.49 -11.12
CA ALA A 639 -18.80 27.60 -12.05
C ALA A 639 -19.07 26.20 -11.47
N THR A 640 -18.19 25.71 -10.61
CA THR A 640 -18.35 24.42 -9.93
C THR A 640 -19.29 24.52 -8.72
N PHE A 641 -19.26 25.61 -7.96
CA PHE A 641 -19.95 25.69 -6.66
C PHE A 641 -21.18 26.61 -6.60
N TYR A 642 -21.52 27.36 -7.67
CA TYR A 642 -22.63 28.35 -7.65
C TYR A 642 -23.97 27.75 -7.20
N ASN A 643 -24.22 26.48 -7.50
CA ASN A 643 -25.44 25.73 -7.16
C ASN A 643 -25.19 24.64 -6.08
N TYR A 644 -24.04 24.67 -5.43
CA TYR A 644 -23.74 23.73 -4.35
C TYR A 644 -24.46 24.19 -3.07
N GLY A 645 -25.29 23.31 -2.52
CA GLY A 645 -26.19 23.65 -1.39
C GLY A 645 -25.96 22.83 -0.12
N ALA A 646 -25.07 21.83 -0.16
CA ALA A 646 -24.85 20.97 1.02
C ALA A 646 -24.07 21.67 2.15
N SER A 647 -23.23 22.65 1.81
CA SER A 647 -22.41 23.39 2.79
C SER A 647 -21.82 24.65 2.17
N THR A 648 -21.24 25.54 3.01
CA THR A 648 -20.38 26.64 2.55
C THR A 648 -18.96 26.15 2.28
N VAL A 649 -18.33 26.67 1.23
CA VAL A 649 -17.00 26.22 0.79
C VAL A 649 -16.04 27.39 0.69
N ALA A 650 -14.89 27.29 1.33
CA ALA A 650 -13.74 28.14 1.09
C ALA A 650 -12.69 27.37 0.29
N CYS A 651 -12.16 27.94 -0.79
CA CYS A 651 -11.24 27.24 -1.66
C CYS A 651 -10.19 28.14 -2.30
N LYS A 652 -9.19 27.52 -2.89
CA LYS A 652 -8.21 28.20 -3.73
C LYS A 652 -7.79 27.33 -4.90
N THR A 653 -7.86 27.86 -6.10
CA THR A 653 -7.30 27.23 -7.31
C THR A 653 -5.83 27.57 -7.48
N GLY A 654 -5.05 26.59 -7.94
CA GLY A 654 -3.64 26.73 -8.30
C GLY A 654 -3.39 26.24 -9.72
N THR A 655 -2.36 26.79 -10.33
CA THR A 655 -1.82 26.35 -11.61
C THR A 655 -0.31 26.31 -11.44
N ALA A 656 0.27 25.13 -11.54
CA ALA A 656 1.70 24.93 -11.48
C ALA A 656 2.29 24.97 -12.90
N GLN A 657 3.14 25.93 -13.19
CA GLN A 657 3.78 26.03 -14.49
C GLN A 657 4.85 24.96 -14.66
N LYS A 658 4.84 24.23 -15.78
CA LYS A 658 5.77 23.14 -16.09
C LYS A 658 6.91 23.52 -17.04
N GLY A 659 6.74 24.53 -17.84
CA GLY A 659 7.70 24.93 -18.88
C GLY A 659 7.01 25.11 -20.23
N GLU A 660 7.81 25.34 -21.27
CA GLU A 660 7.32 25.46 -22.63
C GLU A 660 6.89 24.07 -23.15
N ASN A 661 5.79 24.02 -23.88
CA ASN A 661 5.25 22.82 -24.52
C ASN A 661 4.73 21.69 -23.60
N ILE A 662 4.58 21.95 -22.30
CA ILE A 662 3.94 21.02 -21.36
C ILE A 662 2.77 21.73 -20.68
N THR A 663 1.60 21.10 -20.70
CA THR A 663 0.41 21.62 -20.00
C THR A 663 0.64 21.66 -18.48
N ASN A 664 0.23 22.74 -17.85
CA ASN A 664 0.38 22.99 -16.43
C ASN A 664 -0.41 21.98 -15.59
N ASP A 665 0.08 21.70 -14.36
CA ASP A 665 -0.69 20.92 -13.39
C ASP A 665 -1.82 21.76 -12.79
N GLY A 666 -2.97 21.13 -12.60
CA GLY A 666 -4.08 21.70 -11.85
C GLY A 666 -3.98 21.37 -10.38
N ILE A 667 -4.13 22.37 -9.50
CA ILE A 667 -4.06 22.20 -8.04
C ILE A 667 -5.27 22.89 -7.41
N PHE A 668 -5.93 22.22 -6.48
CA PHE A 668 -7.08 22.76 -5.78
C PHE A 668 -7.04 22.39 -4.31
N ILE A 669 -7.32 23.35 -3.44
CA ILE A 669 -7.54 23.13 -2.02
C ILE A 669 -8.87 23.75 -1.61
N CYS A 670 -9.56 23.09 -0.68
CA CYS A 670 -10.78 23.66 -0.06
C CYS A 670 -11.00 23.09 1.34
N PHE A 671 -11.79 23.82 2.11
CA PHE A 671 -12.36 23.33 3.36
C PHE A 671 -13.85 23.68 3.47
N ALA A 672 -14.59 22.93 4.25
CA ALA A 672 -16.02 23.10 4.47
C ALA A 672 -16.47 22.49 5.82
N PRO A 673 -17.52 23.03 6.47
CA PRO A 673 -18.13 24.36 6.22
C PRO A 673 -17.17 25.51 6.51
N VAL A 674 -17.47 26.72 6.02
CA VAL A 674 -16.60 27.89 6.32
C VAL A 674 -16.71 28.35 7.76
N GLU A 675 -17.89 28.22 8.36
CA GLU A 675 -18.21 28.72 9.70
C GLU A 675 -17.71 27.79 10.82
N ASP A 676 -17.77 26.48 10.62
CA ASP A 676 -17.23 25.44 11.53
C ASP A 676 -16.58 24.36 10.67
N PRO A 677 -15.31 24.53 10.26
CA PRO A 677 -14.65 23.64 9.35
C PRO A 677 -14.52 22.22 9.89
N GLU A 678 -14.93 21.23 9.07
CA GLU A 678 -14.90 19.82 9.43
C GLU A 678 -13.86 19.06 8.59
N ILE A 679 -13.84 19.30 7.26
CA ILE A 679 -12.89 18.64 6.38
C ILE A 679 -12.15 19.63 5.50
N ALA A 680 -10.91 19.28 5.18
CA ALA A 680 -10.10 19.95 4.18
C ALA A 680 -9.70 18.95 3.09
N ILE A 681 -9.62 19.43 1.84
CA ILE A 681 -9.37 18.61 0.67
C ILE A 681 -8.28 19.27 -0.16
N ALA A 682 -7.33 18.46 -0.65
CA ALA A 682 -6.42 18.84 -1.70
C ALA A 682 -6.57 17.90 -2.90
N VAL A 683 -6.57 18.45 -4.11
CA VAL A 683 -6.61 17.71 -5.37
C VAL A 683 -5.53 18.22 -6.30
N VAL A 684 -4.78 17.31 -6.88
CA VAL A 684 -3.77 17.59 -7.91
C VAL A 684 -4.07 16.72 -9.13
N ILE A 685 -4.05 17.31 -10.33
CA ILE A 685 -4.13 16.59 -11.60
C ILE A 685 -2.94 17.02 -12.44
N GLU A 686 -2.03 16.08 -12.72
CA GLU A 686 -0.87 16.28 -13.59
C GLU A 686 -1.35 16.71 -14.97
N ARG A 687 -0.80 17.80 -15.51
CA ARG A 687 -1.25 18.38 -16.78
C ARG A 687 -2.75 18.71 -16.83
N GLY A 688 -3.36 18.91 -15.65
CA GLY A 688 -4.79 19.25 -15.51
C GLY A 688 -5.17 20.64 -16.00
N GLN A 689 -4.20 21.44 -16.49
CA GLN A 689 -4.30 22.80 -17.02
C GLN A 689 -4.51 23.87 -15.96
N SER A 690 -5.46 23.68 -15.04
CA SER A 690 -5.77 24.66 -13.99
C SER A 690 -6.50 24.01 -12.81
N GLY A 691 -6.43 24.63 -11.63
CA GLY A 691 -7.12 24.15 -10.44
C GLY A 691 -8.65 24.15 -10.54
N SER A 692 -9.23 24.96 -11.42
CA SER A 692 -10.68 24.91 -11.67
C SER A 692 -11.13 23.56 -12.27
N ARG A 693 -10.25 22.86 -12.99
CA ARG A 693 -10.48 21.50 -13.50
C ARG A 693 -10.43 20.43 -12.38
N CYS A 694 -9.79 20.72 -11.26
CA CYS A 694 -9.76 19.85 -10.08
C CYS A 694 -10.98 20.03 -9.16
N ALA A 695 -11.63 21.18 -9.22
CA ALA A 695 -12.76 21.53 -8.35
C ALA A 695 -13.94 20.53 -8.39
N PRO A 696 -14.30 19.90 -9.53
CA PRO A 696 -15.36 18.88 -9.58
C PRO A 696 -15.07 17.66 -8.70
N VAL A 697 -13.80 17.24 -8.56
CA VAL A 697 -13.40 16.13 -7.65
C VAL A 697 -13.75 16.52 -6.21
N ALA A 698 -13.32 17.70 -5.78
CA ALA A 698 -13.58 18.16 -4.42
C ALA A 698 -15.08 18.32 -4.14
N ARG A 699 -15.87 18.83 -5.12
CA ARG A 699 -17.33 18.93 -4.99
C ARG A 699 -17.98 17.56 -4.77
N SER A 700 -17.60 16.54 -5.54
CA SER A 700 -18.14 15.18 -5.41
C SER A 700 -17.79 14.56 -4.03
N ILE A 701 -16.58 14.81 -3.54
CA ILE A 701 -16.15 14.38 -2.20
C ILE A 701 -17.00 15.06 -1.11
N LEU A 702 -17.20 16.38 -1.20
CA LEU A 702 -18.01 17.15 -0.27
C LEU A 702 -19.48 16.68 -0.26
N GLU A 703 -20.07 16.45 -1.43
CA GLU A 703 -21.45 15.93 -1.56
C GLU A 703 -21.56 14.57 -0.84
N THR A 704 -20.60 13.69 -1.02
CA THR A 704 -20.59 12.37 -0.37
C THR A 704 -20.40 12.49 1.14
N TYR A 705 -19.44 13.29 1.61
CA TYR A 705 -19.17 13.47 3.02
C TYR A 705 -20.40 13.96 3.79
N PHE A 706 -21.04 15.03 3.34
CA PHE A 706 -22.23 15.59 3.98
C PHE A 706 -23.46 14.69 3.82
N SER A 707 -23.55 13.88 2.76
CA SER A 707 -24.59 12.87 2.61
C SER A 707 -24.45 11.73 3.61
N ILE A 708 -23.24 11.19 3.80
CA ILE A 708 -22.95 10.13 4.78
C ILE A 708 -23.25 10.65 6.19
N LYS A 709 -22.83 11.86 6.52
CA LYS A 709 -23.07 12.49 7.82
C LYS A 709 -24.57 12.66 8.09
N SER A 710 -25.32 13.18 7.14
CA SER A 710 -26.78 13.37 7.30
C SER A 710 -27.51 12.04 7.49
N ALA A 711 -27.06 10.96 6.84
CA ALA A 711 -27.64 9.63 7.02
C ALA A 711 -27.33 9.04 8.41
N SER A 712 -26.14 9.28 8.95
CA SER A 712 -25.78 8.83 10.32
C SER A 712 -26.55 9.58 11.39
N ASP A 713 -26.77 10.89 11.24
CA ASP A 713 -27.54 11.70 12.19
C ASP A 713 -29.03 11.24 12.27
N VAL A 714 -29.61 10.79 11.14
CA VAL A 714 -30.98 10.25 11.11
C VAL A 714 -31.05 8.90 11.85
N THR A 715 -30.06 8.03 11.68
CA THR A 715 -30.05 6.73 12.37
C THR A 715 -29.83 6.84 13.87
N GLU A 716 -29.06 7.81 14.36
CA GLU A 716 -28.91 8.07 15.80
C GLU A 716 -30.20 8.59 16.43
N THR A 717 -30.98 9.42 15.72
CA THR A 717 -32.28 9.91 16.23
C THR A 717 -33.36 8.83 16.23
N GLU A 718 -33.39 7.93 15.27
CA GLU A 718 -34.31 6.77 15.25
C GLU A 718 -33.99 5.75 16.37
N GLY A 719 -32.73 5.51 16.67
CA GLY A 719 -32.28 4.62 17.76
C GLY A 719 -32.66 5.13 19.15
N SER A 720 -32.89 6.43 19.33
CA SER A 720 -33.32 7.03 20.63
C SER A 720 -34.78 6.76 20.97
N LEU A 721 -35.61 6.31 20.03
CA LEU A 721 -37.02 5.97 20.23
C LEU A 721 -37.24 4.56 20.82
N LEU A 722 -36.18 3.77 20.98
CA LEU A 722 -36.23 2.42 21.57
C LEU A 722 -35.70 2.36 23.01
N LYS A 723 -35.80 3.45 23.76
CA LYS A 723 -35.57 3.46 25.23
C LYS A 723 -36.85 3.24 25.99
#